data_a871d6b7ca0bc09ad83fb86879fe0904
#
_entry.id   a871d6b7ca0bc09ad83fb86879fe0904
#
_cell.length_a   1.000
_cell.length_b   1.000
_cell.length_c   1.000
_cell.angle_alpha   90.00
_cell.angle_beta   90.00
_cell.angle_gamma   90.00
#
_symmetry.space_group_name_H-M   'P 1'
#
loop_
_entity.id
_entity.type
_entity.pdbx_description
1 polymer ?
#
loop_
_entity_poly.entity_id
_entity_poly.type
_entity_poly.pdbx_seq_one_letter_code
_entity_poly.pdbx_strand_id
1 'polypeptide(L)'
;MAALSDRLDYVIGAKSAGPLDEVFGIRTVDDLLRHYPRSYVEGATVRGADDERAPDGEHVTLVDEITEAVLLPMKSRPRDKLFRVTLGSGRGKVTATFFHPKKWIQDQLSKGTRVMLSGEVGYFRGAMQLTHPDFLVLDSADGKNRGSRSLRMIAEASQAVSGEVLQEAFERSFYPIYPASTKVQSWDIFACVRQVLEMLDPVADPLPERLCAKHNLASEDDALRAIHLAEDGAERRRARERLAFDESVGLQWALVSRRHGELSQSGPAAPVSSNGLQDELLRRLPFELTVGQREVLEVLSAEIGATRPMNRLLQGEVGSGKTIVAVLAMLQMVDAGYQCALLAPTEVLAAQHVRSINDVLGPLAMSGQLGGADNATWVGLLTGSMPQAQKKTVRAEITGGEVGIVVGTHALLQDAVQFDKLGMVVVDEQHRFGVEQRDQLRAKAPAGITPHLLVMTATPIPRTVALTVYGDLETSTLRELPRGRRPITTAAVFVRDKPAWLDRAWQRIIEEVGEGRQGYVVAPRIDDSDKADSADKDERPSATVEELYARLSRDQLAGLRLGLMHGRLSAEDKDAVMAAFRAREIDVLICTTVIEVGVDVPNATVMLVMDADRFGISQLHQLRGRIGRGEHASICLLASWVSPESRAGRRLSAVAGTLDGFELADLDLQERREGDVLGRSQSGRAITLRLLSLIDHRHVIEAAREFCEQAYEDQDSHSGLALLAAPFTGSERIEFLDKS
;
A
#
# COMPACT_ATOMS: atom_id res chain seq x y z
N MET A 1 6.58 38.42 16.18
CA MET A 1 6.14 37.23 16.95
C MET A 1 4.94 36.66 16.22
N ALA A 2 4.98 35.40 15.91
CA ALA A 2 3.95 34.70 15.15
C ALA A 2 3.72 33.31 15.77
N ALA A 3 2.45 32.89 15.88
CA ALA A 3 2.06 31.56 16.33
C ALA A 3 1.77 30.63 15.14
N LEU A 4 1.81 29.32 15.34
CA LEU A 4 1.49 28.33 14.27
C LEU A 4 0.08 28.53 13.69
N SER A 5 -0.89 28.94 14.52
CA SER A 5 -2.28 29.18 14.11
C SER A 5 -2.49 30.49 13.33
N ASP A 6 -1.50 31.37 13.29
CA ASP A 6 -1.67 32.67 12.64
C ASP A 6 -1.83 32.52 11.12
N ARG A 7 -2.66 33.39 10.56
CA ARG A 7 -2.83 33.45 9.11
C ARG A 7 -1.55 33.95 8.45
N LEU A 8 -1.14 33.26 7.43
CA LEU A 8 0.13 33.48 6.72
C LEU A 8 0.18 34.90 6.08
N ASP A 9 -0.95 35.41 5.56
CA ASP A 9 -1.04 36.73 4.95
C ASP A 9 -0.73 37.90 5.91
N TYR A 10 -0.99 37.72 7.22
CA TYR A 10 -0.62 38.70 8.25
C TYR A 10 0.87 38.66 8.61
N VAL A 11 1.52 37.52 8.46
CA VAL A 11 2.93 37.32 8.86
C VAL A 11 3.90 37.69 7.73
N ILE A 12 3.63 37.23 6.49
CA ILE A 12 4.52 37.48 5.34
C ILE A 12 3.92 38.39 4.26
N GLY A 13 2.71 38.89 4.49
CA GLY A 13 1.99 39.78 3.58
C GLY A 13 1.21 39.05 2.47
N ALA A 14 0.09 39.62 2.07
CA ALA A 14 -0.86 39.00 1.12
C ALA A 14 -0.24 38.70 -0.26
N LYS A 15 0.79 39.47 -0.69
CA LYS A 15 1.46 39.26 -1.97
C LYS A 15 2.23 37.96 -2.02
N SER A 16 2.87 37.56 -0.91
CA SER A 16 3.64 36.32 -0.79
C SER A 16 2.74 35.12 -0.43
N ALA A 17 1.75 35.36 0.44
CA ALA A 17 0.83 34.31 0.91
C ALA A 17 -0.23 33.89 -0.15
N GLY A 18 -0.70 34.83 -0.98
CA GLY A 18 -1.75 34.56 -1.97
C GLY A 18 -1.43 33.43 -2.95
N PRO A 19 -0.26 33.41 -3.60
CA PRO A 19 0.14 32.31 -4.47
C PRO A 19 0.29 30.96 -3.75
N LEU A 20 0.69 30.96 -2.49
CA LEU A 20 0.81 29.75 -1.65
C LEU A 20 -0.57 29.15 -1.33
N ASP A 21 -1.56 30.00 -1.03
CA ASP A 21 -2.95 29.55 -0.82
C ASP A 21 -3.55 29.02 -2.14
N GLU A 22 -3.41 29.78 -3.25
CA GLU A 22 -3.98 29.40 -4.55
C GLU A 22 -3.47 28.06 -5.09
N VAL A 23 -2.16 27.78 -4.91
CA VAL A 23 -1.50 26.63 -5.52
C VAL A 23 -1.47 25.41 -4.59
N PHE A 24 -1.23 25.63 -3.30
CA PHE A 24 -1.00 24.55 -2.32
C PHE A 24 -2.03 24.54 -1.18
N GLY A 25 -2.92 25.51 -1.09
CA GLY A 25 -3.87 25.63 0.02
C GLY A 25 -3.22 26.01 1.36
N ILE A 26 -2.02 26.59 1.33
CA ILE A 26 -1.25 27.02 2.51
C ILE A 26 -1.79 28.35 3.01
N ARG A 27 -2.45 28.37 4.18
CA ARG A 27 -3.15 29.53 4.74
C ARG A 27 -2.59 30.00 6.06
N THR A 28 -2.01 29.09 6.84
CA THR A 28 -1.48 29.36 8.18
C THR A 28 0.03 29.18 8.22
N VAL A 29 0.63 29.65 9.30
CA VAL A 29 2.06 29.42 9.59
C VAL A 29 2.33 27.92 9.69
N ASP A 30 1.44 27.16 10.38
CA ASP A 30 1.55 25.72 10.50
C ASP A 30 1.51 24.99 9.13
N ASP A 31 0.59 25.40 8.24
CA ASP A 31 0.52 24.84 6.89
C ASP A 31 1.86 25.01 6.12
N LEU A 32 2.49 26.19 6.26
CA LEU A 32 3.76 26.49 5.60
C LEU A 32 4.91 25.66 6.19
N LEU A 33 5.03 25.61 7.53
CA LEU A 33 6.09 24.88 8.20
C LEU A 33 5.93 23.35 8.09
N ARG A 34 4.72 22.86 7.84
CA ARG A 34 4.47 21.45 7.51
C ARG A 34 4.51 21.16 6.01
N HIS A 35 4.81 22.15 5.16
CA HIS A 35 5.14 21.91 3.75
C HIS A 35 6.62 21.53 3.64
N TYR A 36 6.94 20.28 3.97
CA TYR A 36 8.30 19.78 4.14
C TYR A 36 9.11 19.74 2.84
N PRO A 37 10.43 19.93 2.91
CA PRO A 37 11.31 19.75 1.76
C PRO A 37 11.26 18.31 1.23
N ARG A 38 11.20 18.18 -0.10
CA ARG A 38 11.25 16.89 -0.79
C ARG A 38 12.65 16.28 -0.80
N SER A 39 13.66 17.13 -0.91
CA SER A 39 15.08 16.77 -0.94
C SER A 39 15.91 17.96 -0.48
N TYR A 40 17.21 17.72 -0.29
CA TYR A 40 18.15 18.76 0.06
C TYR A 40 19.29 18.73 -0.95
N VAL A 41 19.80 19.92 -1.31
CA VAL A 41 21.08 20.06 -1.98
C VAL A 41 22.11 20.17 -0.86
N GLU A 42 23.08 19.27 -0.83
CA GLU A 42 24.20 19.37 0.08
C GLU A 42 25.09 20.53 -0.38
N GLY A 43 25.26 21.51 0.49
CA GLY A 43 26.28 22.52 0.34
C GLY A 43 27.63 21.82 0.59
N ALA A 44 28.48 21.80 -0.41
CA ALA A 44 29.80 21.23 -0.24
C ALA A 44 30.72 22.26 0.41
N THR A 45 31.71 21.76 1.16
CA THR A 45 32.78 22.60 1.69
C THR A 45 33.37 23.46 0.58
N VAL A 46 33.25 24.79 0.70
CA VAL A 46 33.82 25.71 -0.29
C VAL A 46 35.34 25.62 -0.12
N ARG A 47 36.02 25.14 -1.14
CA ARG A 47 37.48 25.03 -1.19
C ARG A 47 38.04 25.92 -2.29
N GLY A 48 39.21 26.48 -2.09
CA GLY A 48 40.00 27.05 -3.19
C GLY A 48 40.60 25.94 -4.07
N ALA A 49 40.89 26.21 -5.32
CA ALA A 49 41.54 25.23 -6.19
C ALA A 49 42.95 24.77 -5.70
N ASP A 50 43.56 25.55 -4.83
CA ASP A 50 44.90 25.29 -4.23
C ASP A 50 44.86 24.53 -2.88
N ASP A 51 43.67 24.22 -2.35
CA ASP A 51 43.52 23.45 -1.10
C ASP A 51 43.89 21.97 -1.26
N GLU A 52 43.97 21.25 -0.13
CA GLU A 52 44.27 19.81 -0.16
C GLU A 52 43.34 19.02 -1.09
N ARG A 53 43.89 17.99 -1.76
CA ARG A 53 43.14 17.14 -2.70
C ARG A 53 41.98 16.45 -2.00
N ALA A 54 40.78 16.65 -2.53
CA ALA A 54 39.60 15.97 -2.06
C ALA A 54 39.61 14.46 -2.47
N PRO A 55 39.09 13.55 -1.65
CA PRO A 55 38.92 12.15 -2.00
C PRO A 55 38.11 11.93 -3.27
N ASP A 56 38.37 10.84 -3.99
CA ASP A 56 37.59 10.43 -5.16
C ASP A 56 36.14 10.08 -4.75
N GLY A 57 35.16 10.64 -5.47
CA GLY A 57 33.75 10.52 -5.12
C GLY A 57 33.21 11.54 -4.12
N GLU A 58 34.05 12.39 -3.53
CA GLU A 58 33.60 13.48 -2.65
C GLU A 58 32.88 14.57 -3.47
N HIS A 59 31.77 15.10 -2.97
CA HIS A 59 31.10 16.24 -3.57
C HIS A 59 31.73 17.56 -3.07
N VAL A 60 32.30 18.34 -3.96
CA VAL A 60 33.00 19.59 -3.62
C VAL A 60 32.39 20.80 -4.33
N THR A 61 32.50 21.94 -3.69
CA THR A 61 32.26 23.25 -4.31
C THR A 61 33.56 24.04 -4.38
N LEU A 62 33.94 24.46 -5.56
CA LEU A 62 35.16 25.21 -5.85
C LEU A 62 34.81 26.61 -6.31
N VAL A 63 35.51 27.59 -5.74
CA VAL A 63 35.37 29.01 -6.15
C VAL A 63 36.72 29.48 -6.64
N ASP A 64 36.80 29.79 -7.93
CA ASP A 64 38.05 30.32 -8.51
C ASP A 64 37.80 31.02 -9.84
N GLU A 65 38.84 31.66 -10.42
CA GLU A 65 38.82 32.26 -11.74
C GLU A 65 39.15 31.22 -12.84
N ILE A 66 38.43 31.27 -13.95
CA ILE A 66 38.68 30.42 -15.11
C ILE A 66 39.97 30.84 -15.79
N THR A 67 40.99 30.00 -15.73
CA THR A 67 42.29 30.23 -16.39
C THR A 67 42.28 29.82 -17.87
N GLU A 68 41.49 28.79 -18.22
CA GLU A 68 41.38 28.28 -19.59
C GLU A 68 39.98 27.72 -19.85
N ALA A 69 39.42 28.00 -21.02
CA ALA A 69 38.13 27.45 -21.48
C ALA A 69 38.26 27.06 -22.96
N VAL A 70 38.23 25.77 -23.27
CA VAL A 70 38.54 25.25 -24.60
C VAL A 70 37.52 24.21 -25.04
N LEU A 71 37.06 24.31 -26.29
CA LEU A 71 36.19 23.35 -26.94
C LEU A 71 37.05 22.33 -27.73
N LEU A 72 37.02 21.09 -27.38
CA LEU A 72 37.83 20.03 -27.95
C LEU A 72 36.98 18.96 -28.64
N PRO A 73 37.43 18.37 -29.77
CA PRO A 73 36.78 17.20 -30.34
C PRO A 73 37.01 15.97 -29.44
N MET A 74 36.02 15.09 -29.29
CA MET A 74 36.18 13.84 -28.55
C MET A 74 37.01 12.85 -29.35
N LYS A 75 38.02 12.21 -28.72
CA LYS A 75 38.90 11.24 -29.42
C LYS A 75 38.15 10.01 -29.91
N SER A 76 37.13 9.55 -29.22
CA SER A 76 36.32 8.37 -29.58
C SER A 76 35.28 8.68 -30.65
N ARG A 77 34.84 9.93 -30.78
CA ARG A 77 33.84 10.38 -31.76
C ARG A 77 34.14 11.83 -32.17
N PRO A 78 34.91 12.05 -33.28
CA PRO A 78 35.38 13.40 -33.64
C PRO A 78 34.31 14.43 -33.97
N ARG A 79 33.04 13.99 -34.22
CA ARG A 79 31.89 14.87 -34.43
C ARG A 79 31.32 15.44 -33.13
N ASP A 80 31.59 14.75 -31.99
CA ASP A 80 31.12 15.16 -30.67
C ASP A 80 32.14 16.09 -30.01
N LYS A 81 31.64 17.11 -29.30
CA LYS A 81 32.47 18.16 -28.71
C LYS A 81 32.49 18.04 -27.20
N LEU A 82 33.65 18.28 -26.60
CA LEU A 82 33.91 18.37 -25.18
C LEU A 82 34.31 19.78 -24.82
N PHE A 83 33.65 20.41 -23.89
CA PHE A 83 34.04 21.70 -23.37
C PHE A 83 34.77 21.52 -22.04
N ARG A 84 36.01 22.00 -21.98
CA ARG A 84 36.87 21.88 -20.82
C ARG A 84 37.13 23.29 -20.27
N VAL A 85 36.87 23.42 -18.96
CA VAL A 85 37.12 24.61 -18.19
C VAL A 85 38.16 24.28 -17.13
N THR A 86 39.21 25.07 -17.00
CA THR A 86 40.30 24.89 -16.02
C THR A 86 40.30 26.03 -15.04
N LEU A 87 40.31 25.71 -13.75
CA LEU A 87 40.42 26.66 -12.62
C LEU A 87 41.77 26.50 -11.93
N GLY A 88 42.19 27.57 -11.28
CA GLY A 88 43.44 27.61 -10.53
C GLY A 88 44.73 27.66 -11.39
N SER A 89 45.84 27.81 -10.71
CA SER A 89 47.18 27.89 -11.32
C SER A 89 48.15 26.89 -10.67
N GLY A 90 49.17 26.46 -11.40
CA GLY A 90 50.24 25.63 -10.83
C GLY A 90 49.82 24.18 -10.55
N ARG A 91 50.08 23.69 -9.30
CA ARG A 91 49.79 22.31 -8.87
C ARG A 91 48.30 22.09 -8.47
N GLY A 92 47.55 23.15 -8.23
CA GLY A 92 46.15 23.12 -7.83
C GLY A 92 45.14 23.20 -8.98
N LYS A 93 45.53 22.83 -10.21
CA LYS A 93 44.61 22.87 -11.37
C LYS A 93 43.50 21.87 -11.22
N VAL A 94 42.25 22.39 -11.27
CA VAL A 94 41.02 21.57 -11.35
C VAL A 94 40.39 21.73 -12.73
N THR A 95 39.91 20.64 -13.30
CA THR A 95 39.30 20.63 -14.62
C THR A 95 37.82 20.28 -14.56
N ALA A 96 36.95 21.15 -15.02
CA ALA A 96 35.53 20.85 -15.23
C ALA A 96 35.30 20.44 -16.68
N THR A 97 34.58 19.36 -16.89
CA THR A 97 34.38 18.76 -18.21
C THR A 97 32.88 18.64 -18.52
N PHE A 98 32.46 19.26 -19.64
CA PHE A 98 31.07 19.21 -20.13
C PHE A 98 31.04 18.47 -21.47
N PHE A 99 30.42 17.29 -21.51
CA PHE A 99 30.15 16.55 -22.74
C PHE A 99 28.93 17.12 -23.44
N HIS A 100 28.97 17.26 -24.77
CA HIS A 100 27.91 17.86 -25.58
C HIS A 100 27.42 19.24 -25.05
N PRO A 101 28.33 20.20 -24.84
CA PRO A 101 28.00 21.46 -24.17
C PRO A 101 26.99 22.26 -25.00
N LYS A 102 25.93 22.71 -24.33
CA LYS A 102 25.01 23.70 -24.95
C LYS A 102 25.71 25.03 -25.10
N LYS A 103 25.37 25.79 -26.14
CA LYS A 103 26.03 27.07 -26.47
C LYS A 103 26.03 28.07 -25.29
N TRP A 104 24.93 28.14 -24.54
CA TRP A 104 24.80 29.04 -23.38
C TRP A 104 25.82 28.74 -22.25
N ILE A 105 26.27 27.48 -22.08
CA ILE A 105 27.31 27.12 -21.10
C ILE A 105 28.66 27.67 -21.55
N GLN A 106 28.98 27.57 -22.87
CA GLN A 106 30.21 28.09 -23.43
C GLN A 106 30.28 29.61 -23.35
N ASP A 107 29.14 30.30 -23.59
CA ASP A 107 29.05 31.74 -23.54
C ASP A 107 29.20 32.32 -22.12
N GLN A 108 28.87 31.55 -21.08
CA GLN A 108 28.96 32.00 -19.69
C GLN A 108 30.29 31.65 -19.01
N LEU A 109 30.92 30.55 -19.39
CA LEU A 109 32.18 30.08 -18.81
C LEU A 109 33.37 30.49 -19.70
N SER A 110 33.74 31.74 -19.64
CA SER A 110 34.89 32.28 -20.38
C SER A 110 36.11 32.50 -19.51
N LYS A 111 37.30 32.56 -20.12
CA LYS A 111 38.54 32.87 -19.39
C LYS A 111 38.43 34.23 -18.68
N GLY A 112 38.88 34.29 -17.43
CA GLY A 112 38.82 35.47 -16.58
C GLY A 112 37.49 35.63 -15.81
N THR A 113 36.54 34.73 -16.00
CA THR A 113 35.29 34.72 -15.24
C THR A 113 35.52 34.04 -13.90
N ARG A 114 35.12 34.68 -12.80
CA ARG A 114 35.10 34.07 -11.48
C ARG A 114 33.83 33.23 -11.35
N VAL A 115 34.00 31.93 -11.03
CA VAL A 115 32.91 30.95 -11.06
C VAL A 115 32.96 30.08 -9.84
N MET A 116 31.78 29.70 -9.35
CA MET A 116 31.57 28.59 -8.42
C MET A 116 31.20 27.35 -9.22
N LEU A 117 31.90 26.24 -8.99
CA LEU A 117 31.59 24.93 -9.55
C LEU A 117 31.29 23.94 -8.44
N SER A 118 30.19 23.20 -8.55
CA SER A 118 29.79 22.18 -7.58
C SER A 118 29.57 20.86 -8.28
N GLY A 119 30.21 19.78 -7.77
CA GLY A 119 30.10 18.46 -8.37
C GLY A 119 30.97 17.40 -7.68
N GLU A 120 30.79 16.16 -8.09
CA GLU A 120 31.55 15.02 -7.59
C GLU A 120 32.97 14.99 -8.18
N VAL A 121 33.94 14.77 -7.30
CA VAL A 121 35.36 14.69 -7.65
C VAL A 121 35.68 13.36 -8.31
N GLY A 122 36.33 13.42 -9.44
CA GLY A 122 36.99 12.28 -10.07
C GLY A 122 38.45 12.59 -10.39
N TYR A 123 39.26 11.59 -10.65
CA TYR A 123 40.65 11.74 -11.05
C TYR A 123 40.89 11.20 -12.43
N PHE A 124 41.39 12.03 -13.34
CA PHE A 124 41.81 11.62 -14.65
C PHE A 124 43.32 11.91 -14.87
N ARG A 125 44.13 10.84 -15.03
CA ARG A 125 45.59 10.92 -15.14
C ARG A 125 46.26 11.67 -13.99
N GLY A 126 45.73 11.51 -12.77
CA GLY A 126 46.24 12.15 -11.56
C GLY A 126 45.85 13.62 -11.37
N ALA A 127 45.06 14.21 -12.29
CA ALA A 127 44.47 15.53 -12.15
C ALA A 127 43.03 15.45 -11.68
N MET A 128 42.65 16.33 -10.74
CA MET A 128 41.29 16.43 -10.23
C MET A 128 40.34 16.94 -11.33
N GLN A 129 39.23 16.26 -11.50
CA GLN A 129 38.23 16.58 -12.53
C GLN A 129 36.82 16.53 -11.94
N LEU A 130 35.99 17.50 -12.32
CA LEU A 130 34.54 17.50 -12.13
C LEU A 130 33.84 17.20 -13.45
N THR A 131 32.94 16.25 -13.48
CA THR A 131 32.21 15.87 -14.68
C THR A 131 30.80 16.41 -14.61
N HIS A 132 30.44 17.28 -15.58
CA HIS A 132 29.15 17.98 -15.64
C HIS A 132 28.80 18.70 -14.31
N PRO A 133 29.74 19.48 -13.70
CA PRO A 133 29.42 20.18 -12.46
C PRO A 133 28.32 21.22 -12.68
N ASP A 134 27.56 21.48 -11.62
CA ASP A 134 26.76 22.69 -11.54
C ASP A 134 27.68 23.91 -11.44
N PHE A 135 27.27 25.05 -11.98
CA PHE A 135 28.08 26.27 -11.96
C PHE A 135 27.25 27.54 -11.73
N LEU A 136 27.88 28.54 -11.14
CA LEU A 136 27.35 29.86 -10.93
C LEU A 136 28.45 30.90 -11.25
N VAL A 137 28.15 31.90 -12.06
CA VAL A 137 29.02 33.03 -12.34
C VAL A 137 28.87 34.07 -11.24
N LEU A 138 29.97 34.36 -10.52
CA LEU A 138 29.97 35.24 -9.35
C LEU A 138 30.05 36.74 -9.70
N ASP A 139 30.80 37.12 -10.76
CA ASP A 139 31.02 38.48 -11.16
C ASP A 139 30.31 38.81 -12.49
N SER A 140 28.98 38.84 -12.45
CA SER A 140 28.19 39.22 -13.64
C SER A 140 28.04 40.75 -13.73
N ALA A 141 28.54 41.33 -14.81
CA ALA A 141 28.54 42.79 -15.05
C ALA A 141 27.13 43.41 -15.02
N ASP A 142 26.09 42.61 -15.22
CA ASP A 142 24.67 43.04 -15.26
C ASP A 142 23.92 42.77 -13.95
N GLY A 143 24.59 42.31 -12.88
CA GLY A 143 23.97 42.00 -11.60
C GLY A 143 22.99 40.81 -11.64
N LYS A 144 22.98 40.01 -12.74
CA LYS A 144 22.11 38.85 -12.89
C LYS A 144 22.88 37.57 -12.60
N ASN A 145 22.33 36.74 -11.71
CA ASN A 145 22.88 35.41 -11.41
C ASN A 145 22.82 34.50 -12.65
N ARG A 146 24.00 34.18 -13.22
CA ARG A 146 24.16 33.34 -14.41
C ARG A 146 24.75 31.98 -13.98
N GLY A 147 24.12 30.85 -14.35
CA GLY A 147 24.61 29.55 -13.96
C GLY A 147 23.63 28.41 -14.16
N SER A 148 23.97 27.24 -13.64
CA SER A 148 23.05 26.11 -13.56
C SER A 148 21.87 26.44 -12.65
N ARG A 149 20.75 25.77 -12.92
CA ARG A 149 19.47 26.07 -12.25
C ARG A 149 19.56 25.95 -10.73
N SER A 150 20.19 24.87 -10.24
CA SER A 150 20.37 24.56 -8.82
C SER A 150 21.12 25.68 -8.07
N LEU A 151 22.32 26.04 -8.50
CA LEU A 151 23.14 27.07 -7.83
C LEU A 151 22.57 28.48 -7.98
N ARG A 152 21.95 28.79 -9.14
CA ARG A 152 21.25 30.06 -9.33
C ARG A 152 20.08 30.23 -8.37
N MET A 153 19.32 29.15 -8.12
CA MET A 153 18.23 29.14 -7.14
C MET A 153 18.72 29.47 -5.74
N ILE A 154 19.83 28.89 -5.31
CA ILE A 154 20.43 29.15 -4.00
C ILE A 154 20.86 30.62 -3.88
N ALA A 155 21.50 31.15 -4.93
CA ALA A 155 21.93 32.55 -4.97
C ALA A 155 20.75 33.53 -4.89
N GLU A 156 19.66 33.27 -5.63
CA GLU A 156 18.42 34.07 -5.60
C GLU A 156 17.72 34.01 -4.25
N ALA A 157 17.65 32.82 -3.61
CA ALA A 157 17.05 32.63 -2.28
C ALA A 157 17.84 33.35 -1.15
N SER A 158 19.14 33.50 -1.33
CA SER A 158 20.00 34.19 -0.37
C SER A 158 19.97 35.72 -0.47
N GLN A 159 19.23 36.30 -1.44
CA GLN A 159 19.24 37.75 -1.76
C GLN A 159 20.66 38.33 -1.89
N ALA A 160 21.62 37.49 -2.25
CA ALA A 160 23.02 37.85 -2.27
C ALA A 160 23.34 38.68 -3.52
N VAL A 161 23.78 39.91 -3.30
CA VAL A 161 24.09 40.90 -4.35
C VAL A 161 25.58 40.93 -4.68
N SER A 162 26.45 40.39 -3.83
CA SER A 162 27.90 40.33 -4.02
C SER A 162 28.47 38.92 -3.86
N GLY A 163 29.62 38.64 -4.51
CA GLY A 163 30.28 37.33 -4.47
C GLY A 163 30.68 36.84 -3.08
N GLU A 164 31.01 37.74 -2.12
CA GLU A 164 31.36 37.39 -0.72
C GLU A 164 30.14 36.97 0.06
N VAL A 165 29.01 37.63 -0.09
CA VAL A 165 27.74 37.24 0.58
C VAL A 165 27.20 35.94 -0.01
N LEU A 166 27.45 35.67 -1.30
CA LEU A 166 27.15 34.41 -1.93
C LEU A 166 27.99 33.26 -1.33
N GLN A 167 29.27 33.50 -1.01
CA GLN A 167 30.13 32.47 -0.44
C GLN A 167 29.66 32.07 0.95
N GLU A 168 29.33 33.02 1.85
CA GLU A 168 28.73 32.75 3.16
C GLU A 168 27.40 31.99 3.06
N ALA A 169 26.59 32.31 2.04
CA ALA A 169 25.33 31.62 1.81
C ALA A 169 25.52 30.13 1.43
N PHE A 170 26.63 29.79 0.75
CA PHE A 170 26.98 28.43 0.35
C PHE A 170 27.73 27.64 1.44
N GLU A 171 28.14 28.25 2.51
CA GLU A 171 28.75 27.58 3.68
C GLU A 171 27.70 26.80 4.50
N ARG A 172 26.40 26.97 4.25
CA ARG A 172 25.37 26.11 4.85
C ARG A 172 25.43 24.71 4.27
N SER A 173 25.40 23.70 5.13
CA SER A 173 25.53 22.30 4.75
C SER A 173 24.36 21.77 3.93
N PHE A 174 23.14 22.34 4.06
CA PHE A 174 21.94 21.83 3.41
C PHE A 174 20.98 22.92 2.95
N TYR A 175 20.53 22.82 1.68
CA TYR A 175 19.49 23.68 1.10
C TYR A 175 18.22 22.86 0.81
N PRO A 176 17.07 23.21 1.40
CA PRO A 176 15.84 22.48 1.21
C PRO A 176 15.25 22.73 -0.19
N ILE A 177 14.82 21.67 -0.86
CA ILE A 177 14.07 21.71 -2.12
C ILE A 177 12.62 21.33 -1.85
N TYR A 178 11.73 22.28 -1.98
CA TYR A 178 10.31 22.09 -1.73
C TYR A 178 9.57 21.57 -2.97
N PRO A 179 8.44 20.84 -2.79
CA PRO A 179 7.46 20.64 -3.84
C PRO A 179 7.03 22.00 -4.39
N ALA A 180 7.24 22.23 -5.68
CA ALA A 180 7.06 23.52 -6.34
C ALA A 180 6.13 23.39 -7.55
N SER A 181 5.63 24.51 -8.06
CA SER A 181 4.82 24.62 -9.26
C SER A 181 5.41 25.61 -10.26
N THR A 182 4.77 25.78 -11.41
CA THR A 182 5.16 26.83 -12.37
C THR A 182 4.92 28.25 -11.85
N LYS A 183 3.96 28.42 -10.90
CA LYS A 183 3.61 29.73 -10.33
C LYS A 183 4.42 30.05 -9.06
N VAL A 184 4.75 29.04 -8.24
CA VAL A 184 5.48 29.18 -6.97
C VAL A 184 6.68 28.27 -6.99
N GLN A 185 7.85 28.85 -6.96
CA GLN A 185 9.10 28.10 -7.05
C GLN A 185 9.60 27.71 -5.65
N SER A 186 10.50 26.71 -5.58
CA SER A 186 11.03 26.20 -4.30
C SER A 186 11.70 27.28 -3.44
N TRP A 187 12.41 28.21 -4.05
CA TRP A 187 13.08 29.30 -3.33
C TRP A 187 12.13 30.36 -2.79
N ASP A 188 10.98 30.61 -3.48
CA ASP A 188 9.93 31.48 -2.96
C ASP A 188 9.36 30.93 -1.65
N ILE A 189 9.16 29.59 -1.61
CA ILE A 189 8.73 28.89 -0.41
C ILE A 189 9.80 28.99 0.67
N PHE A 190 11.07 28.75 0.34
CA PHE A 190 12.18 28.85 1.28
C PHE A 190 12.32 30.25 1.88
N ALA A 191 12.19 31.29 1.07
CA ALA A 191 12.23 32.68 1.55
C ALA A 191 11.08 32.95 2.55
N CYS A 192 9.87 32.49 2.24
CA CYS A 192 8.73 32.62 3.14
C CYS A 192 8.94 31.83 4.45
N VAL A 193 9.45 30.58 4.37
CA VAL A 193 9.77 29.76 5.55
C VAL A 193 10.80 30.45 6.44
N ARG A 194 11.89 30.97 5.87
CA ARG A 194 12.89 31.73 6.65
C ARG A 194 12.28 32.91 7.38
N GLN A 195 11.52 33.74 6.67
CA GLN A 195 10.88 34.91 7.26
C GLN A 195 9.96 34.52 8.41
N VAL A 196 9.18 33.42 8.27
CA VAL A 196 8.31 32.92 9.32
C VAL A 196 9.13 32.43 10.50
N LEU A 197 10.16 31.60 10.30
CA LEU A 197 11.00 31.04 11.38
C LEU A 197 11.75 32.11 12.20
N GLU A 198 12.12 33.24 11.58
CA GLU A 198 12.70 34.39 12.27
C GLU A 198 11.71 35.10 13.23
N MET A 199 10.41 35.00 12.94
CA MET A 199 9.35 35.64 13.73
C MET A 199 8.58 34.65 14.62
N LEU A 200 8.80 33.36 14.48
CA LEU A 200 8.05 32.30 15.17
C LEU A 200 8.38 32.29 16.66
N ASP A 201 7.33 32.40 17.48
CA ASP A 201 7.40 32.16 18.91
C ASP A 201 7.78 30.70 19.21
N PRO A 202 8.41 30.40 20.36
CA PRO A 202 8.69 29.01 20.75
C PRO A 202 7.43 28.14 20.70
N VAL A 203 7.51 27.01 19.98
CA VAL A 203 6.39 26.10 19.79
C VAL A 203 6.27 25.16 20.99
N ALA A 204 5.08 25.12 21.59
CA ALA A 204 4.81 24.17 22.66
C ALA A 204 4.74 22.74 22.13
N ASP A 205 5.40 21.81 22.82
CA ASP A 205 5.42 20.41 22.41
C ASP A 205 4.05 19.76 22.64
N PRO A 206 3.42 19.16 21.62
CA PRO A 206 2.15 18.45 21.75
C PRO A 206 2.31 17.09 22.44
N LEU A 207 3.53 16.54 22.50
CA LEU A 207 3.82 15.27 23.16
C LEU A 207 4.28 15.47 24.60
N PRO A 208 3.95 14.57 25.52
CA PRO A 208 4.48 14.60 26.88
C PRO A 208 6.00 14.46 26.92
N GLU A 209 6.66 15.22 27.81
CA GLU A 209 8.11 15.20 27.98
C GLU A 209 8.66 13.79 28.25
N ARG A 210 7.94 12.98 29.04
CA ARG A 210 8.28 11.57 29.32
C ARG A 210 8.39 10.71 28.06
N LEU A 211 7.53 10.96 27.05
CA LEU A 211 7.55 10.24 25.79
C LEU A 211 8.73 10.68 24.92
N CYS A 212 8.94 11.97 24.81
CA CYS A 212 10.08 12.53 24.09
C CYS A 212 11.41 11.98 24.65
N ALA A 213 11.55 11.93 25.98
CA ALA A 213 12.72 11.36 26.66
C ALA A 213 12.87 9.85 26.40
N LYS A 214 11.76 9.06 26.49
CA LYS A 214 11.77 7.60 26.25
C LYS A 214 12.30 7.25 24.87
N HIS A 215 11.91 8.02 23.86
CA HIS A 215 12.26 7.75 22.45
C HIS A 215 13.40 8.64 21.94
N ASN A 216 14.03 9.43 22.81
CA ASN A 216 15.12 10.37 22.46
C ASN A 216 14.74 11.31 21.30
N LEU A 217 13.52 11.85 21.34
CA LEU A 217 12.99 12.75 20.33
C LEU A 217 13.43 14.20 20.58
N ALA A 218 13.67 14.95 19.52
CA ALA A 218 13.84 16.41 19.59
C ALA A 218 12.51 17.08 20.01
N SER A 219 12.58 18.33 20.49
CA SER A 219 11.36 19.11 20.71
C SER A 219 10.65 19.44 19.37
N GLU A 220 9.35 19.74 19.41
CA GLU A 220 8.60 20.17 18.22
C GLU A 220 9.20 21.43 17.59
N ASP A 221 9.59 22.42 18.43
CA ASP A 221 10.21 23.66 17.96
C ASP A 221 11.54 23.41 17.25
N ASP A 222 12.44 22.60 17.86
CA ASP A 222 13.71 22.25 17.25
C ASP A 222 13.50 21.47 15.94
N ALA A 223 12.56 20.54 15.91
CA ALA A 223 12.29 19.73 14.74
C ALA A 223 11.73 20.54 13.58
N LEU A 224 10.78 21.46 13.85
CA LEU A 224 10.22 22.36 12.82
C LEU A 224 11.28 23.32 12.27
N ARG A 225 12.21 23.80 13.08
CA ARG A 225 13.32 24.63 12.61
C ARG A 225 14.33 23.82 11.82
N ALA A 226 14.77 22.69 12.35
CA ALA A 226 15.82 21.88 11.76
C ALA A 226 15.41 21.16 10.47
N ILE A 227 14.13 20.81 10.28
CA ILE A 227 13.68 20.23 9.01
C ILE A 227 13.86 21.20 7.84
N HIS A 228 13.88 22.50 8.10
CA HIS A 228 14.06 23.56 7.09
C HIS A 228 15.46 24.14 7.07
N LEU A 229 16.12 24.24 8.23
CA LEU A 229 17.35 25.01 8.41
C LEU A 229 18.47 24.23 9.08
N ALA A 230 18.47 22.87 9.03
CA ALA A 230 19.52 22.05 9.65
C ALA A 230 20.93 22.48 9.24
N GLU A 231 21.83 22.49 10.22
CA GLU A 231 23.25 22.78 10.01
C GLU A 231 24.03 21.52 9.62
N ASP A 232 23.60 20.36 10.11
CA ASP A 232 24.23 19.08 9.79
C ASP A 232 23.21 17.95 9.48
N GLY A 233 23.72 16.84 8.96
CA GLY A 233 22.89 15.68 8.58
C GLY A 233 22.30 14.92 9.77
N ALA A 234 22.90 15.02 10.98
CA ALA A 234 22.38 14.37 12.17
C ALA A 234 21.18 15.14 12.73
N GLU A 235 21.27 16.46 12.77
CA GLU A 235 20.17 17.34 13.15
C GLU A 235 18.96 17.14 12.24
N ARG A 236 19.19 17.14 10.92
CA ARG A 236 18.14 16.87 9.93
C ARG A 236 17.46 15.51 10.14
N ARG A 237 18.22 14.45 10.40
CA ARG A 237 17.65 13.12 10.67
C ARG A 237 16.78 13.13 11.92
N ARG A 238 17.27 13.69 13.03
CA ARG A 238 16.51 13.81 14.29
C ARG A 238 15.20 14.60 14.10
N ALA A 239 15.26 15.70 13.35
CA ALA A 239 14.06 16.48 13.00
C ALA A 239 13.05 15.65 12.21
N ARG A 240 13.51 14.93 11.18
CA ARG A 240 12.67 14.06 10.37
C ARG A 240 12.06 12.91 11.18
N GLU A 241 12.85 12.28 12.04
CA GLU A 241 12.38 11.20 12.93
C GLU A 241 11.31 11.72 13.89
N ARG A 242 11.51 12.91 14.49
CA ARG A 242 10.51 13.53 15.34
C ARG A 242 9.19 13.80 14.60
N LEU A 243 9.23 14.49 13.49
CA LEU A 243 8.04 14.86 12.73
C LEU A 243 7.33 13.65 12.10
N ALA A 244 8.05 12.58 11.76
CA ALA A 244 7.45 11.32 11.36
C ALA A 244 6.76 10.61 12.55
N PHE A 245 7.33 10.72 13.75
CA PHE A 245 6.70 10.22 14.97
C PHE A 245 5.41 10.98 15.29
N ASP A 246 5.41 12.31 15.18
CA ASP A 246 4.22 13.15 15.39
C ASP A 246 3.11 12.79 14.40
N GLU A 247 3.44 12.61 13.12
CA GLU A 247 2.50 12.17 12.10
C GLU A 247 1.91 10.78 12.42
N SER A 248 2.74 9.86 12.92
CA SER A 248 2.32 8.54 13.36
C SER A 248 1.39 8.62 14.58
N VAL A 249 1.74 9.43 15.59
CA VAL A 249 0.89 9.64 16.78
C VAL A 249 -0.45 10.27 16.39
N GLY A 250 -0.44 11.29 15.53
CA GLY A 250 -1.69 11.91 15.05
C GLY A 250 -2.61 10.90 14.37
N LEU A 251 -2.08 10.07 13.48
CA LEU A 251 -2.82 9.01 12.81
C LEU A 251 -3.35 7.96 13.81
N GLN A 252 -2.47 7.46 14.68
CA GLN A 252 -2.85 6.44 15.67
C GLN A 252 -3.86 6.97 16.69
N TRP A 253 -3.73 8.23 17.13
CA TRP A 253 -4.70 8.84 18.02
C TRP A 253 -6.09 8.96 17.40
N ALA A 254 -6.18 9.35 16.13
CA ALA A 254 -7.45 9.40 15.40
C ALA A 254 -8.12 8.02 15.36
N LEU A 255 -7.34 6.95 15.08
CA LEU A 255 -7.83 5.57 15.02
C LEU A 255 -8.23 5.04 16.40
N VAL A 256 -7.40 5.27 17.45
CA VAL A 256 -7.68 4.85 18.83
C VAL A 256 -8.93 5.56 19.36
N SER A 257 -9.04 6.87 19.15
CA SER A 257 -10.21 7.65 19.61
C SER A 257 -11.50 7.18 18.94
N ARG A 258 -11.46 6.88 17.63
CA ARG A 258 -12.61 6.32 16.92
C ARG A 258 -13.00 4.95 17.48
N ARG A 259 -12.03 4.06 17.65
CA ARG A 259 -12.23 2.73 18.21
C ARG A 259 -12.88 2.80 19.60
N HIS A 260 -12.33 3.62 20.49
CA HIS A 260 -12.91 3.78 21.85
C HIS A 260 -14.29 4.45 21.83
N GLY A 261 -14.54 5.36 20.90
CA GLY A 261 -15.87 5.92 20.66
C GLY A 261 -16.88 4.83 20.27
N GLU A 262 -16.50 3.88 19.42
CA GLU A 262 -17.33 2.73 19.05
C GLU A 262 -17.47 1.72 20.21
N LEU A 263 -16.40 1.42 20.93
CA LEU A 263 -16.41 0.52 22.10
C LEU A 263 -17.22 1.07 23.29
N SER A 264 -17.49 2.37 23.32
CA SER A 264 -18.39 2.98 24.33
C SER A 264 -19.87 2.68 24.07
N GLN A 265 -20.21 2.17 22.86
CA GLN A 265 -21.56 1.75 22.53
C GLN A 265 -21.86 0.37 23.15
N SER A 266 -23.14 0.04 23.30
CA SER A 266 -23.56 -1.26 23.81
C SER A 266 -23.58 -2.31 22.70
N GLY A 267 -22.87 -3.40 22.89
CA GLY A 267 -22.89 -4.58 22.02
C GLY A 267 -23.88 -5.66 22.53
N PRO A 268 -24.31 -6.58 21.66
CA PRO A 268 -25.16 -7.70 22.02
C PRO A 268 -24.32 -8.79 22.70
N ALA A 269 -24.42 -8.92 24.02
CA ALA A 269 -23.69 -9.93 24.76
C ALA A 269 -24.27 -11.34 24.47
N ALA A 270 -23.43 -12.23 23.96
CA ALA A 270 -23.77 -13.62 23.68
C ALA A 270 -22.77 -14.56 24.37
N PRO A 271 -22.99 -14.93 25.65
CA PRO A 271 -22.11 -15.85 26.36
C PRO A 271 -22.18 -17.26 25.72
N VAL A 272 -21.08 -18.01 25.82
CA VAL A 272 -21.03 -19.39 25.33
C VAL A 272 -22.09 -20.24 26.05
N SER A 273 -22.93 -20.92 25.27
CA SER A 273 -23.98 -21.78 25.77
C SER A 273 -23.51 -23.26 25.79
N SER A 274 -23.55 -23.89 26.97
CA SER A 274 -23.33 -25.33 27.05
C SER A 274 -24.49 -26.04 26.37
N ASN A 275 -24.20 -26.98 25.46
CA ASN A 275 -25.14 -27.67 24.57
C ASN A 275 -25.85 -26.78 23.53
N GLY A 276 -25.31 -25.60 23.20
CA GLY A 276 -25.75 -24.76 22.08
C GLY A 276 -25.29 -25.34 20.73
N LEU A 277 -25.65 -24.63 19.66
CA LEU A 277 -25.28 -24.97 18.28
C LEU A 277 -23.76 -24.97 18.08
N GLN A 278 -23.05 -23.99 18.69
CA GLN A 278 -21.59 -23.91 18.63
C GLN A 278 -20.95 -25.20 19.22
N ASP A 279 -21.36 -25.62 20.42
CA ASP A 279 -20.83 -26.78 21.12
C ASP A 279 -21.19 -28.08 20.39
N GLU A 280 -22.41 -28.18 19.86
CA GLU A 280 -22.85 -29.33 19.08
C GLU A 280 -22.09 -29.45 17.76
N LEU A 281 -21.83 -28.34 17.05
CA LEU A 281 -21.01 -28.38 15.85
C LEU A 281 -19.58 -28.80 16.16
N LEU A 282 -18.95 -28.25 17.22
CA LEU A 282 -17.60 -28.66 17.62
C LEU A 282 -17.47 -30.16 17.87
N ARG A 283 -18.53 -30.80 18.45
CA ARG A 283 -18.56 -32.27 18.67
C ARG A 283 -18.74 -33.08 17.39
N ARG A 284 -19.38 -32.49 16.34
CA ARG A 284 -19.69 -33.17 15.08
C ARG A 284 -18.67 -32.97 13.98
N LEU A 285 -17.74 -32.00 14.13
CA LEU A 285 -16.72 -31.78 13.12
C LEU A 285 -15.94 -33.06 12.80
N PRO A 286 -15.75 -33.39 11.49
CA PRO A 286 -14.99 -34.56 11.09
C PRO A 286 -13.47 -34.40 11.26
N PHE A 287 -13.03 -33.26 11.78
CA PHE A 287 -11.63 -32.91 12.02
C PHE A 287 -11.49 -32.10 13.31
N GLU A 288 -10.30 -32.09 13.88
CA GLU A 288 -9.98 -31.21 15.00
C GLU A 288 -9.54 -29.81 14.51
N LEU A 289 -9.95 -28.77 15.21
CA LEU A 289 -9.43 -27.44 14.99
C LEU A 289 -7.93 -27.39 15.27
N THR A 290 -7.17 -26.61 14.48
CA THR A 290 -5.76 -26.35 14.77
C THR A 290 -5.60 -25.54 16.06
N VAL A 291 -4.38 -25.47 16.60
CA VAL A 291 -4.10 -24.69 17.81
C VAL A 291 -4.47 -23.23 17.58
N GLY A 292 -4.02 -22.63 16.47
CA GLY A 292 -4.32 -21.24 16.16
C GLY A 292 -5.82 -20.98 15.92
N GLN A 293 -6.58 -21.93 15.34
CA GLN A 293 -8.03 -21.80 15.20
C GLN A 293 -8.74 -21.79 16.56
N ARG A 294 -8.29 -22.64 17.51
CA ARG A 294 -8.85 -22.66 18.87
C ARG A 294 -8.55 -21.37 19.63
N GLU A 295 -7.30 -20.91 19.61
CA GLU A 295 -6.90 -19.66 20.26
C GLU A 295 -7.70 -18.47 19.73
N VAL A 296 -7.86 -18.37 18.40
CA VAL A 296 -8.67 -17.31 17.80
C VAL A 296 -10.13 -17.43 18.18
N LEU A 297 -10.70 -18.64 18.18
CA LEU A 297 -12.09 -18.87 18.59
C LEU A 297 -12.32 -18.49 20.05
N GLU A 298 -11.39 -18.80 20.95
CA GLU A 298 -11.45 -18.40 22.36
C GLU A 298 -11.49 -16.88 22.52
N VAL A 299 -10.63 -16.15 21.78
CA VAL A 299 -10.62 -14.69 21.78
C VAL A 299 -11.95 -14.14 21.27
N LEU A 300 -12.44 -14.63 20.11
CA LEU A 300 -13.73 -14.22 19.56
C LEU A 300 -14.88 -14.48 20.52
N SER A 301 -14.91 -15.69 21.13
CA SER A 301 -15.97 -16.10 22.05
C SER A 301 -16.00 -15.23 23.32
N ALA A 302 -14.84 -14.83 23.82
CA ALA A 302 -14.75 -13.94 24.98
C ALA A 302 -15.25 -12.53 24.63
N GLU A 303 -14.88 -11.98 23.48
CA GLU A 303 -15.33 -10.65 23.04
C GLU A 303 -16.83 -10.62 22.71
N ILE A 304 -17.35 -11.64 22.04
CA ILE A 304 -18.79 -11.79 21.71
C ILE A 304 -19.61 -11.96 23.01
N GLY A 305 -19.03 -12.58 24.03
CA GLY A 305 -19.67 -12.72 25.34
C GLY A 305 -19.72 -11.41 26.16
N ALA A 306 -18.97 -10.39 25.76
CA ALA A 306 -18.94 -9.10 26.45
C ALA A 306 -20.08 -8.17 26.00
N THR A 307 -20.35 -7.13 26.78
CA THR A 307 -21.36 -6.09 26.47
C THR A 307 -20.83 -5.00 25.53
N ARG A 308 -19.59 -5.11 25.03
CA ARG A 308 -18.97 -4.18 24.10
C ARG A 308 -18.96 -4.77 22.71
N PRO A 309 -19.17 -3.98 21.65
CA PRO A 309 -19.11 -4.50 20.28
C PRO A 309 -17.68 -4.96 19.96
N MET A 310 -17.54 -6.17 19.45
CA MET A 310 -16.28 -6.66 18.89
C MET A 310 -16.06 -6.04 17.51
N ASN A 311 -14.89 -5.52 17.24
CA ASN A 311 -14.45 -5.07 15.92
C ASN A 311 -13.13 -5.76 15.59
N ARG A 312 -13.15 -6.83 14.75
CA ARG A 312 -11.96 -7.65 14.54
C ARG A 312 -11.71 -8.03 13.09
N LEU A 313 -10.44 -7.98 12.70
CA LEU A 313 -9.92 -8.47 11.44
C LEU A 313 -9.33 -9.87 11.62
N LEU A 314 -9.91 -10.87 10.95
CA LEU A 314 -9.41 -12.24 10.89
C LEU A 314 -8.66 -12.45 9.58
N GLN A 315 -7.35 -12.49 9.63
CA GLN A 315 -6.50 -12.73 8.47
C GLN A 315 -5.84 -14.10 8.49
N GLY A 316 -5.57 -14.63 7.32
CA GLY A 316 -4.88 -15.91 7.18
C GLY A 316 -4.85 -16.39 5.74
N GLU A 317 -3.99 -17.34 5.47
CA GLU A 317 -3.84 -17.98 4.16
C GLU A 317 -5.16 -18.52 3.61
N VAL A 318 -5.25 -18.65 2.28
CA VAL A 318 -6.35 -19.35 1.63
C VAL A 318 -6.40 -20.81 2.15
N GLY A 319 -7.54 -21.20 2.71
CA GLY A 319 -7.72 -22.53 3.29
C GLY A 319 -7.21 -22.72 4.71
N SER A 320 -6.84 -21.63 5.43
CA SER A 320 -6.51 -21.69 6.87
C SER A 320 -7.73 -21.97 7.77
N GLY A 321 -8.93 -22.02 7.21
CA GLY A 321 -10.16 -22.32 7.94
C GLY A 321 -10.81 -21.09 8.60
N LYS A 322 -10.61 -19.88 8.06
CA LYS A 322 -11.31 -18.66 8.54
C LYS A 322 -12.82 -18.84 8.60
N THR A 323 -13.40 -19.45 7.58
CA THR A 323 -14.85 -19.66 7.47
C THR A 323 -15.40 -20.51 8.62
N ILE A 324 -14.72 -21.61 9.02
CA ILE A 324 -15.20 -22.42 10.13
C ILE A 324 -15.16 -21.67 11.47
N VAL A 325 -14.11 -20.86 11.70
CA VAL A 325 -14.00 -20.02 12.89
C VAL A 325 -15.14 -18.97 12.90
N ALA A 326 -15.43 -18.35 11.77
CA ALA A 326 -16.53 -17.39 11.65
C ALA A 326 -17.90 -18.06 11.84
N VAL A 327 -18.11 -19.26 11.31
CA VAL A 327 -19.35 -20.03 11.53
C VAL A 327 -19.54 -20.33 12.99
N LEU A 328 -18.53 -20.81 13.70
CA LEU A 328 -18.60 -21.08 15.13
C LEU A 328 -18.91 -19.83 15.93
N ALA A 329 -18.32 -18.67 15.57
CA ALA A 329 -18.64 -17.39 16.20
C ALA A 329 -20.09 -16.94 15.92
N MET A 330 -20.58 -17.11 14.69
CA MET A 330 -21.99 -16.82 14.34
C MET A 330 -22.97 -17.73 15.10
N LEU A 331 -22.65 -19.02 15.29
CA LEU A 331 -23.51 -19.93 16.05
C LEU A 331 -23.64 -19.53 17.52
N GLN A 332 -22.57 -19.00 18.14
CA GLN A 332 -22.64 -18.46 19.49
C GLN A 332 -23.64 -17.28 19.58
N MET A 333 -23.68 -16.43 18.55
CA MET A 333 -24.68 -15.36 18.48
C MET A 333 -26.10 -15.90 18.30
N VAL A 334 -26.28 -16.92 17.45
CA VAL A 334 -27.57 -17.57 17.20
C VAL A 334 -28.06 -18.26 18.48
N ASP A 335 -27.18 -18.91 19.24
CA ASP A 335 -27.51 -19.52 20.54
C ASP A 335 -28.05 -18.48 21.55
N ALA A 336 -27.64 -17.24 21.45
CA ALA A 336 -28.13 -16.12 22.27
C ALA A 336 -29.39 -15.44 21.68
N GLY A 337 -29.93 -15.96 20.57
CA GLY A 337 -31.15 -15.45 19.93
C GLY A 337 -30.96 -14.23 19.01
N TYR A 338 -29.71 -13.99 18.55
CA TYR A 338 -29.40 -12.96 17.57
C TYR A 338 -29.27 -13.51 16.16
N GLN A 339 -29.41 -12.64 15.17
CA GLN A 339 -29.16 -12.96 13.77
C GLN A 339 -27.78 -12.49 13.34
N CYS A 340 -27.16 -13.20 12.40
CA CYS A 340 -25.87 -12.90 11.81
C CYS A 340 -26.01 -12.62 10.30
N ALA A 341 -25.30 -11.60 9.79
CA ALA A 341 -25.22 -11.33 8.36
C ALA A 341 -23.81 -11.58 7.86
N LEU A 342 -23.64 -12.43 6.82
CA LEU A 342 -22.38 -12.65 6.12
C LEU A 342 -22.44 -11.98 4.76
N LEU A 343 -21.62 -10.96 4.57
CA LEU A 343 -21.52 -10.18 3.34
C LEU A 343 -20.41 -10.77 2.45
N ALA A 344 -20.76 -11.24 1.26
CA ALA A 344 -19.85 -11.77 0.26
C ALA A 344 -19.73 -10.82 -0.95
N PRO A 345 -18.56 -10.67 -1.59
CA PRO A 345 -18.35 -9.70 -2.67
C PRO A 345 -19.06 -10.06 -3.97
N THR A 346 -19.42 -11.31 -4.18
CA THR A 346 -20.12 -11.79 -5.37
C THR A 346 -21.21 -12.78 -5.02
N GLU A 347 -22.21 -12.92 -5.89
CA GLU A 347 -23.33 -13.85 -5.73
C GLU A 347 -22.86 -15.31 -5.74
N VAL A 348 -21.84 -15.61 -6.55
CA VAL A 348 -21.22 -16.95 -6.60
C VAL A 348 -20.62 -17.32 -5.25
N LEU A 349 -19.88 -16.41 -4.62
CA LEU A 349 -19.32 -16.61 -3.29
C LEU A 349 -20.40 -16.72 -2.22
N ALA A 350 -21.43 -15.89 -2.28
CA ALA A 350 -22.56 -15.97 -1.36
C ALA A 350 -23.22 -17.36 -1.43
N ALA A 351 -23.52 -17.84 -2.63
CA ALA A 351 -24.09 -19.18 -2.83
C ALA A 351 -23.13 -20.30 -2.37
N GLN A 352 -21.82 -20.13 -2.56
CA GLN A 352 -20.82 -21.07 -2.09
C GLN A 352 -20.74 -21.10 -0.56
N HIS A 353 -20.76 -19.93 0.11
CA HIS A 353 -20.79 -19.86 1.56
C HIS A 353 -22.04 -20.58 2.13
N VAL A 354 -23.23 -20.33 1.55
CA VAL A 354 -24.45 -21.03 1.99
C VAL A 354 -24.29 -22.55 1.88
N ARG A 355 -23.79 -23.06 0.74
CA ARG A 355 -23.54 -24.49 0.56
C ARG A 355 -22.57 -25.04 1.60
N SER A 356 -21.38 -24.39 1.73
CA SER A 356 -20.35 -24.81 2.68
C SER A 356 -20.84 -24.79 4.14
N ILE A 357 -21.61 -23.76 4.51
CA ILE A 357 -22.18 -23.65 5.86
C ILE A 357 -23.20 -24.78 6.08
N ASN A 358 -24.09 -25.01 5.12
CA ASN A 358 -25.09 -26.10 5.22
C ASN A 358 -24.41 -27.48 5.28
N ASP A 359 -23.38 -27.72 4.47
CA ASP A 359 -22.62 -28.98 4.48
C ASP A 359 -21.96 -29.24 5.84
N VAL A 360 -21.39 -28.21 6.44
CA VAL A 360 -20.73 -28.32 7.76
C VAL A 360 -21.76 -28.47 8.88
N LEU A 361 -22.85 -27.73 8.84
CA LEU A 361 -23.92 -27.79 9.86
C LEU A 361 -24.74 -29.07 9.76
N GLY A 362 -24.97 -29.59 8.55
CA GLY A 362 -25.81 -30.78 8.34
C GLY A 362 -27.19 -30.64 8.99
N PRO A 363 -27.60 -31.55 9.91
CA PRO A 363 -28.88 -31.44 10.59
C PRO A 363 -29.10 -30.18 11.42
N LEU A 364 -28.05 -29.48 11.82
CA LEU A 364 -28.12 -28.20 12.53
C LEU A 364 -28.58 -27.04 11.65
N ALA A 365 -28.56 -27.17 10.31
CA ALA A 365 -29.07 -26.19 9.37
C ALA A 365 -30.52 -26.44 8.94
N MET A 366 -31.20 -27.44 9.52
CA MET A 366 -32.51 -27.92 9.07
C MET A 366 -33.62 -27.58 10.08
N SER A 367 -33.67 -26.33 10.55
CA SER A 367 -34.70 -25.85 11.49
C SER A 367 -36.11 -26.11 10.95
N GLY A 368 -36.96 -26.76 11.75
CA GLY A 368 -38.34 -27.06 11.38
C GLY A 368 -38.55 -28.13 10.29
N GLN A 369 -37.47 -28.80 9.83
CA GLN A 369 -37.53 -29.82 8.79
C GLN A 369 -37.41 -31.24 9.38
N LEU A 370 -37.95 -32.23 8.64
CA LEU A 370 -37.80 -33.64 9.02
C LEU A 370 -36.30 -34.04 8.93
N GLY A 371 -35.76 -34.55 10.03
CA GLY A 371 -34.35 -34.93 10.16
C GLY A 371 -33.44 -33.82 10.69
N GLY A 372 -33.97 -32.61 10.95
CA GLY A 372 -33.27 -31.54 11.62
C GLY A 372 -33.05 -31.84 13.12
N ALA A 373 -32.05 -31.20 13.72
CA ALA A 373 -31.80 -31.25 15.15
C ALA A 373 -32.83 -30.39 15.91
N ASP A 374 -33.07 -30.68 17.19
CA ASP A 374 -34.03 -29.95 18.02
C ASP A 374 -33.68 -28.46 18.18
N ASN A 375 -32.37 -28.14 18.17
CA ASN A 375 -31.81 -26.79 18.28
C ASN A 375 -31.25 -26.29 16.94
N ALA A 376 -31.80 -26.68 15.79
CA ALA A 376 -31.32 -26.27 14.47
C ALA A 376 -31.59 -24.80 14.19
N THR A 377 -30.78 -24.22 13.31
CA THR A 377 -30.96 -22.87 12.74
C THR A 377 -31.30 -22.95 11.25
N TRP A 378 -31.54 -21.80 10.62
CA TRP A 378 -31.76 -21.69 9.18
C TRP A 378 -30.68 -20.76 8.57
N VAL A 379 -30.15 -21.16 7.39
CA VAL A 379 -29.18 -20.38 6.63
C VAL A 379 -29.84 -19.85 5.36
N GLY A 380 -30.07 -18.54 5.29
CA GLY A 380 -30.73 -17.88 4.17
C GLY A 380 -29.74 -17.28 3.18
N LEU A 381 -30.10 -17.30 1.87
CA LEU A 381 -29.37 -16.60 0.80
C LEU A 381 -30.18 -15.41 0.31
N LEU A 382 -29.55 -14.24 0.18
CA LEU A 382 -30.16 -13.05 -0.43
C LEU A 382 -29.19 -12.36 -1.38
N THR A 383 -29.46 -12.46 -2.71
CA THR A 383 -28.65 -11.86 -3.76
C THR A 383 -29.47 -11.01 -4.72
N GLY A 384 -28.79 -10.20 -5.55
CA GLY A 384 -29.42 -9.28 -6.50
C GLY A 384 -30.15 -10.00 -7.66
N SER A 385 -29.65 -11.14 -8.13
CA SER A 385 -30.20 -11.90 -9.25
C SER A 385 -31.40 -12.78 -8.90
N MET A 386 -31.68 -13.02 -7.61
CA MET A 386 -32.78 -13.87 -7.18
C MET A 386 -34.14 -13.34 -7.68
N PRO A 387 -35.11 -14.24 -8.01
CA PRO A 387 -36.47 -13.85 -8.35
C PRO A 387 -37.16 -13.07 -7.23
N GLN A 388 -37.96 -12.07 -7.59
CA GLN A 388 -38.62 -11.17 -6.62
C GLN A 388 -39.49 -11.92 -5.59
N ALA A 389 -40.16 -13.01 -6.01
CA ALA A 389 -40.95 -13.83 -5.09
C ALA A 389 -40.09 -14.46 -3.99
N GLN A 390 -38.92 -15.03 -4.36
CA GLN A 390 -37.97 -15.62 -3.41
C GLN A 390 -37.36 -14.55 -2.48
N LYS A 391 -36.96 -13.39 -3.04
CA LYS A 391 -36.50 -12.27 -2.22
C LYS A 391 -37.51 -11.85 -1.17
N LYS A 392 -38.79 -11.79 -1.54
CA LYS A 392 -39.88 -11.44 -0.62
C LYS A 392 -40.00 -12.45 0.52
N THR A 393 -39.93 -13.74 0.20
CA THR A 393 -39.97 -14.81 1.21
C THR A 393 -38.79 -14.71 2.17
N VAL A 394 -37.57 -14.67 1.66
CA VAL A 394 -36.36 -14.58 2.50
C VAL A 394 -36.37 -13.31 3.36
N ARG A 395 -36.81 -12.16 2.82
CA ARG A 395 -36.96 -10.92 3.62
C ARG A 395 -37.96 -11.07 4.76
N ALA A 396 -39.08 -11.76 4.51
CA ALA A 396 -40.06 -12.01 5.57
C ALA A 396 -39.49 -12.92 6.66
N GLU A 397 -38.79 -13.97 6.29
CA GLU A 397 -38.09 -14.88 7.22
C GLU A 397 -37.00 -14.18 8.03
N ILE A 398 -36.25 -13.25 7.41
CA ILE A 398 -35.25 -12.40 8.13
C ILE A 398 -35.97 -11.51 9.15
N THR A 399 -37.04 -10.81 8.73
CA THR A 399 -37.80 -9.91 9.61
C THR A 399 -38.54 -10.66 10.72
N GLY A 400 -38.94 -11.91 10.46
CA GLY A 400 -39.56 -12.80 11.46
C GLY A 400 -38.59 -13.43 12.45
N GLY A 401 -37.28 -13.28 12.25
CA GLY A 401 -36.25 -13.89 13.11
C GLY A 401 -36.06 -15.38 12.88
N GLU A 402 -36.66 -15.98 11.82
CA GLU A 402 -36.58 -17.40 11.53
C GLU A 402 -35.20 -17.83 11.00
N VAL A 403 -34.50 -16.91 10.32
CA VAL A 403 -33.15 -17.13 9.75
C VAL A 403 -32.11 -16.66 10.76
N GLY A 404 -31.28 -17.58 11.26
CA GLY A 404 -30.19 -17.25 12.17
C GLY A 404 -28.95 -16.69 11.46
N ILE A 405 -28.63 -17.24 10.26
CA ILE A 405 -27.49 -16.79 9.46
C ILE A 405 -27.97 -16.39 8.07
N VAL A 406 -27.76 -15.14 7.69
CA VAL A 406 -28.10 -14.61 6.35
C VAL A 406 -26.83 -14.36 5.58
N VAL A 407 -26.68 -15.00 4.42
CA VAL A 407 -25.55 -14.77 3.53
C VAL A 407 -26.06 -13.99 2.30
N GLY A 408 -25.31 -12.96 1.89
CA GLY A 408 -25.72 -12.22 0.69
C GLY A 408 -24.66 -11.25 0.20
N THR A 409 -25.03 -10.47 -0.81
CA THR A 409 -24.21 -9.44 -1.40
C THR A 409 -24.74 -8.04 -1.01
N HIS A 410 -24.48 -7.01 -1.80
CA HIS A 410 -25.09 -5.68 -1.64
C HIS A 410 -26.63 -5.69 -1.47
N ALA A 411 -27.28 -6.78 -1.81
CA ALA A 411 -28.72 -6.94 -1.58
C ALA A 411 -29.11 -6.83 -0.10
N LEU A 412 -28.18 -7.18 0.82
CA LEU A 412 -28.38 -7.06 2.28
C LEU A 412 -28.40 -5.59 2.74
N LEU A 413 -27.79 -4.69 2.00
CA LEU A 413 -27.71 -3.26 2.33
C LEU A 413 -28.99 -2.50 1.99
N GLN A 414 -29.87 -3.07 1.14
CA GLN A 414 -31.10 -2.41 0.71
C GLN A 414 -32.05 -2.15 1.89
N ASP A 415 -32.69 -0.99 1.92
CA ASP A 415 -33.60 -0.57 3.00
C ASP A 415 -34.79 -1.54 3.22
N ALA A 416 -35.15 -2.29 2.18
CA ALA A 416 -36.18 -3.32 2.26
C ALA A 416 -35.80 -4.57 3.07
N VAL A 417 -34.54 -4.69 3.50
CA VAL A 417 -34.05 -5.78 4.36
C VAL A 417 -34.01 -5.27 5.80
N GLN A 418 -34.83 -5.85 6.64
CA GLN A 418 -34.93 -5.52 8.07
C GLN A 418 -34.68 -6.80 8.88
N PHE A 419 -33.79 -6.71 9.85
CA PHE A 419 -33.49 -7.80 10.78
C PHE A 419 -34.34 -7.63 12.05
N ASP A 420 -34.75 -8.75 12.63
CA ASP A 420 -35.38 -8.73 13.97
C ASP A 420 -34.35 -8.34 15.04
N LYS A 421 -33.23 -9.05 15.09
CA LYS A 421 -32.16 -8.82 16.09
C LYS A 421 -30.76 -9.06 15.48
N LEU A 422 -30.31 -8.17 14.59
CA LEU A 422 -28.96 -8.28 14.04
C LEU A 422 -27.92 -8.06 15.15
N GLY A 423 -27.14 -9.10 15.45
CA GLY A 423 -26.10 -9.08 16.48
C GLY A 423 -24.68 -9.14 15.96
N MET A 424 -24.46 -9.71 14.76
CA MET A 424 -23.14 -9.83 14.18
C MET A 424 -23.14 -9.62 12.66
N VAL A 425 -22.14 -8.91 12.19
CA VAL A 425 -21.84 -8.73 10.75
C VAL A 425 -20.49 -9.38 10.47
N VAL A 426 -20.46 -10.28 9.50
CA VAL A 426 -19.24 -10.90 8.97
C VAL A 426 -19.04 -10.39 7.54
N VAL A 427 -17.86 -9.90 7.22
CA VAL A 427 -17.51 -9.40 5.87
C VAL A 427 -16.38 -10.25 5.33
N ASP A 428 -16.60 -10.90 4.20
CA ASP A 428 -15.56 -11.69 3.52
C ASP A 428 -14.91 -10.88 2.40
N GLU A 429 -13.58 -11.02 2.25
CA GLU A 429 -12.76 -10.30 1.25
C GLU A 429 -12.94 -8.77 1.31
N GLN A 430 -12.55 -8.18 2.42
CA GLN A 430 -12.74 -6.76 2.77
C GLN A 430 -12.35 -5.76 1.67
N HIS A 431 -11.30 -6.02 0.90
CA HIS A 431 -10.81 -5.10 -0.14
C HIS A 431 -11.86 -4.74 -1.22
N ARG A 432 -13.03 -5.38 -1.21
CA ARG A 432 -14.16 -5.12 -2.12
C ARG A 432 -15.34 -4.39 -1.48
N PHE A 433 -15.29 -4.13 -0.17
CA PHE A 433 -16.34 -3.43 0.57
C PHE A 433 -15.76 -2.23 1.34
N GLY A 434 -16.33 -1.04 1.11
CA GLY A 434 -15.95 0.16 1.85
C GLY A 434 -16.53 0.20 3.27
N VAL A 435 -16.02 1.12 4.10
CA VAL A 435 -16.51 1.39 5.47
C VAL A 435 -17.99 1.74 5.48
N GLU A 436 -18.43 2.59 4.55
CA GLU A 436 -19.85 2.99 4.43
C GLU A 436 -20.80 1.80 4.34
N GLN A 437 -20.42 0.75 3.61
CA GLN A 437 -21.25 -0.44 3.42
C GLN A 437 -21.34 -1.28 4.70
N ARG A 438 -20.25 -1.36 5.45
CA ARG A 438 -20.22 -2.01 6.77
C ARG A 438 -21.10 -1.26 7.76
N ASP A 439 -20.96 0.06 7.79
CA ASP A 439 -21.73 0.93 8.68
C ASP A 439 -23.23 0.94 8.32
N GLN A 440 -23.59 0.95 7.04
CA GLN A 440 -24.97 0.79 6.59
C GLN A 440 -25.60 -0.53 7.05
N LEU A 441 -24.84 -1.65 7.02
CA LEU A 441 -25.36 -2.92 7.51
C LEU A 441 -25.48 -2.94 9.03
N ARG A 442 -24.49 -2.38 9.75
CA ARG A 442 -24.53 -2.25 11.21
C ARG A 442 -25.70 -1.38 11.69
N ALA A 443 -26.02 -0.34 10.93
CA ALA A 443 -27.16 0.55 11.23
C ALA A 443 -28.55 -0.15 11.15
N LYS A 444 -28.61 -1.38 10.61
CA LYS A 444 -29.85 -2.21 10.60
C LYS A 444 -30.11 -2.96 11.89
N ALA A 445 -29.23 -2.86 12.87
CA ALA A 445 -29.45 -3.42 14.20
C ALA A 445 -30.55 -2.67 14.98
N PRO A 446 -31.12 -3.28 16.01
CA PRO A 446 -32.03 -2.59 16.92
C PRO A 446 -31.42 -1.34 17.53
N ALA A 447 -32.25 -0.31 17.78
CA ALA A 447 -31.81 0.95 18.32
C ALA A 447 -31.03 0.79 19.63
N GLY A 448 -29.86 1.44 19.75
CA GLY A 448 -29.00 1.39 20.92
C GLY A 448 -28.07 0.17 21.02
N ILE A 449 -28.07 -0.70 20.00
CA ILE A 449 -27.17 -1.86 19.93
C ILE A 449 -26.28 -1.73 18.69
N THR A 450 -24.97 -1.87 18.88
CA THR A 450 -24.01 -1.94 17.80
C THR A 450 -23.58 -3.41 17.60
N PRO A 451 -23.85 -4.02 16.43
CA PRO A 451 -23.48 -5.40 16.16
C PRO A 451 -21.97 -5.61 16.21
N HIS A 452 -21.55 -6.81 16.60
CA HIS A 452 -20.18 -7.25 16.42
C HIS A 452 -19.80 -7.24 14.95
N LEU A 453 -18.56 -6.90 14.64
CA LEU A 453 -17.99 -6.88 13.30
C LEU A 453 -16.80 -7.84 13.23
N LEU A 454 -16.88 -8.82 12.34
CA LEU A 454 -15.78 -9.69 11.98
C LEU A 454 -15.47 -9.51 10.49
N VAL A 455 -14.30 -9.02 10.20
CA VAL A 455 -13.82 -8.86 8.84
C VAL A 455 -12.85 -9.97 8.51
N MET A 456 -13.02 -10.66 7.39
CA MET A 456 -12.13 -11.73 6.94
C MET A 456 -11.36 -11.31 5.69
N THR A 457 -10.09 -11.69 5.61
CA THR A 457 -9.30 -11.54 4.39
C THR A 457 -8.44 -12.77 4.13
N ALA A 458 -8.37 -13.19 2.86
CA ALA A 458 -7.51 -14.27 2.43
C ALA A 458 -6.10 -13.78 2.04
N THR A 459 -5.94 -12.47 1.84
CA THR A 459 -4.62 -11.87 1.66
C THR A 459 -4.05 -11.50 3.01
N PRO A 460 -2.88 -12.02 3.37
CA PRO A 460 -2.15 -11.48 4.51
C PRO A 460 -1.87 -9.99 4.32
N ILE A 461 -2.16 -9.21 5.33
CA ILE A 461 -1.93 -7.77 5.36
C ILE A 461 -0.68 -7.51 6.20
N PRO A 462 0.32 -6.77 5.70
CA PRO A 462 1.47 -6.37 6.51
C PRO A 462 1.01 -5.69 7.81
N ARG A 463 1.68 -5.99 8.93
CA ARG A 463 1.27 -5.50 10.25
C ARG A 463 1.19 -3.96 10.30
N THR A 464 2.09 -3.26 9.63
CA THR A 464 2.07 -1.80 9.55
C THR A 464 0.85 -1.27 8.82
N VAL A 465 0.46 -1.91 7.71
CA VAL A 465 -0.76 -1.57 6.96
C VAL A 465 -2.00 -1.88 7.81
N ALA A 466 -2.00 -3.01 8.52
CA ALA A 466 -3.09 -3.34 9.43
C ALA A 466 -3.26 -2.29 10.54
N LEU A 467 -2.17 -1.80 11.12
CA LEU A 467 -2.19 -0.79 12.18
C LEU A 467 -2.53 0.63 11.69
N THR A 468 -2.32 0.93 10.42
CA THR A 468 -2.52 2.29 9.87
C THR A 468 -3.80 2.42 9.06
N VAL A 469 -4.16 1.38 8.29
CA VAL A 469 -5.36 1.38 7.44
C VAL A 469 -6.56 0.79 8.18
N TYR A 470 -6.33 -0.22 9.00
CA TYR A 470 -7.37 -0.95 9.75
C TYR A 470 -7.19 -0.82 11.26
N GLY A 471 -6.58 0.27 11.73
CA GLY A 471 -6.23 0.46 13.13
C GLY A 471 -7.41 0.61 14.09
N ASP A 472 -8.62 0.71 13.58
CA ASP A 472 -9.90 0.61 14.30
C ASP A 472 -10.32 -0.85 14.59
N LEU A 473 -9.70 -1.85 13.91
CA LEU A 473 -9.96 -3.27 14.10
C LEU A 473 -8.83 -3.95 14.90
N GLU A 474 -9.21 -4.82 15.82
CA GLU A 474 -8.29 -5.78 16.43
C GLU A 474 -7.93 -6.87 15.42
N THR A 475 -6.70 -7.36 15.43
CA THR A 475 -6.24 -8.33 14.44
C THR A 475 -6.02 -9.71 15.05
N SER A 476 -6.63 -10.73 14.46
CA SER A 476 -6.34 -12.15 14.72
C SER A 476 -5.78 -12.80 13.46
N THR A 477 -4.75 -13.64 13.61
CA THR A 477 -4.03 -14.23 12.48
C THR A 477 -4.01 -15.74 12.56
N LEU A 478 -4.48 -16.41 11.49
CA LEU A 478 -4.36 -17.85 11.31
C LEU A 478 -3.16 -18.14 10.41
N ARG A 479 -2.06 -18.61 11.00
CA ARG A 479 -0.82 -18.95 10.27
C ARG A 479 -0.75 -20.42 9.87
N GLU A 480 -1.48 -21.28 10.57
CA GLU A 480 -1.45 -22.73 10.36
C GLU A 480 -2.36 -23.14 9.20
N LEU A 481 -1.90 -24.08 8.40
CA LEU A 481 -2.74 -24.79 7.45
C LEU A 481 -3.27 -26.06 8.09
N PRO A 482 -4.54 -26.46 7.82
CA PRO A 482 -5.09 -27.71 8.30
C PRO A 482 -4.24 -28.92 7.88
N ARG A 483 -4.20 -29.95 8.73
CA ARG A 483 -3.45 -31.20 8.48
C ARG A 483 -3.90 -31.86 7.18
N GLY A 484 -2.94 -32.39 6.41
CA GLY A 484 -3.19 -33.12 5.15
C GLY A 484 -2.96 -32.30 3.88
N ARG A 485 -2.81 -30.98 3.97
CA ARG A 485 -2.50 -30.15 2.80
C ARG A 485 -1.02 -30.26 2.43
N ARG A 486 -0.73 -30.58 1.16
CA ARG A 486 0.64 -30.63 0.66
C ARG A 486 1.10 -29.25 0.21
N PRO A 487 2.37 -28.88 0.44
CA PRO A 487 2.91 -27.60 -0.04
C PRO A 487 2.87 -27.55 -1.57
N ILE A 488 2.53 -26.37 -2.12
CA ILE A 488 2.48 -26.14 -3.56
C ILE A 488 3.90 -25.81 -4.03
N THR A 489 4.44 -26.61 -4.94
CA THR A 489 5.71 -26.29 -5.59
C THR A 489 5.52 -25.13 -6.56
N THR A 490 6.27 -24.06 -6.41
CA THR A 490 6.19 -22.91 -7.31
C THR A 490 7.52 -22.74 -8.05
N ALA A 491 7.47 -22.53 -9.37
CA ALA A 491 8.67 -22.32 -10.20
C ALA A 491 8.49 -21.13 -11.14
N ALA A 492 9.48 -20.22 -11.15
CA ALA A 492 9.56 -19.17 -12.15
C ALA A 492 10.17 -19.71 -13.44
N VAL A 493 9.47 -19.51 -14.56
CA VAL A 493 9.84 -19.99 -15.90
C VAL A 493 10.26 -18.80 -16.74
N PHE A 494 11.56 -18.51 -16.80
CA PHE A 494 12.12 -17.42 -17.60
C PHE A 494 12.30 -17.89 -19.04
N VAL A 495 11.26 -17.66 -19.86
CA VAL A 495 11.14 -18.19 -21.22
C VAL A 495 12.20 -17.63 -22.15
N ARG A 496 12.65 -16.37 -21.96
CA ARG A 496 13.70 -15.74 -22.75
C ARG A 496 15.04 -16.51 -22.65
N ASP A 497 15.39 -16.94 -21.43
CA ASP A 497 16.66 -17.60 -21.14
C ASP A 497 16.59 -19.10 -21.40
N LYS A 498 15.42 -19.71 -21.17
CA LYS A 498 15.18 -21.15 -21.28
C LYS A 498 13.84 -21.45 -21.97
N PRO A 499 13.73 -21.25 -23.30
CA PRO A 499 12.47 -21.47 -24.04
C PRO A 499 11.88 -22.87 -23.88
N ALA A 500 12.71 -23.91 -23.80
CA ALA A 500 12.28 -25.29 -23.60
C ALA A 500 11.52 -25.52 -22.27
N TRP A 501 11.66 -24.64 -21.31
CA TRP A 501 10.91 -24.73 -20.03
C TRP A 501 9.41 -24.45 -20.20
N LEU A 502 9.04 -23.61 -21.17
CA LEU A 502 7.64 -23.38 -21.49
C LEU A 502 7.02 -24.65 -22.15
N ASP A 503 7.76 -25.30 -23.04
CA ASP A 503 7.32 -26.58 -23.65
C ASP A 503 7.16 -27.66 -22.56
N ARG A 504 8.07 -27.69 -21.59
CA ARG A 504 7.99 -28.60 -20.44
C ARG A 504 6.78 -28.28 -19.55
N ALA A 505 6.41 -27.00 -19.41
CA ALA A 505 5.23 -26.59 -18.66
C ALA A 505 3.93 -27.12 -19.33
N TRP A 506 3.83 -27.04 -20.65
CA TRP A 506 2.70 -27.63 -21.38
C TRP A 506 2.63 -29.16 -21.22
N GLN A 507 3.77 -29.83 -21.32
CA GLN A 507 3.85 -31.28 -21.09
C GLN A 507 3.41 -31.64 -19.67
N ARG A 508 3.78 -30.83 -18.68
CA ARG A 508 3.34 -31.07 -17.29
C ARG A 508 1.83 -31.00 -17.14
N ILE A 509 1.16 -30.06 -17.81
CA ILE A 509 -0.32 -30.01 -17.82
C ILE A 509 -0.89 -31.28 -18.42
N ILE A 510 -0.35 -31.76 -19.54
CA ILE A 510 -0.80 -33.00 -20.20
C ILE A 510 -0.61 -34.21 -19.30
N GLU A 511 0.52 -34.30 -18.59
CA GLU A 511 0.79 -35.37 -17.60
C GLU A 511 -0.23 -35.38 -16.48
N GLU A 512 -0.52 -34.20 -15.89
CA GLU A 512 -1.51 -34.08 -14.80
C GLU A 512 -2.92 -34.49 -15.28
N VAL A 513 -3.31 -34.06 -16.50
CA VAL A 513 -4.60 -34.46 -17.07
C VAL A 513 -4.63 -35.96 -17.39
N GLY A 514 -3.53 -36.54 -17.87
CA GLY A 514 -3.40 -37.98 -18.11
C GLY A 514 -3.57 -38.82 -16.85
N GLU A 515 -3.27 -38.26 -15.67
CA GLU A 515 -3.51 -38.88 -14.38
C GLU A 515 -4.93 -38.56 -13.80
N GLY A 516 -5.84 -38.00 -14.62
CA GLY A 516 -7.21 -37.65 -14.24
C GLY A 516 -7.35 -36.38 -13.40
N ARG A 517 -6.33 -35.56 -13.36
CA ARG A 517 -6.32 -34.25 -12.67
C ARG A 517 -6.67 -33.12 -13.62
N GLN A 518 -6.85 -31.91 -13.08
CA GLN A 518 -7.24 -30.75 -13.83
C GLN A 518 -6.22 -29.61 -13.67
N GLY A 519 -6.25 -28.65 -14.61
CA GLY A 519 -5.30 -27.54 -14.61
C GLY A 519 -5.91 -26.20 -14.94
N TYR A 520 -5.18 -25.13 -14.58
CA TYR A 520 -5.47 -23.75 -14.95
C TYR A 520 -4.38 -23.18 -15.84
N VAL A 521 -4.78 -22.40 -16.85
CA VAL A 521 -3.90 -21.51 -17.60
C VAL A 521 -4.42 -20.10 -17.46
N VAL A 522 -3.65 -19.22 -16.84
CA VAL A 522 -4.06 -17.85 -16.51
C VAL A 522 -3.34 -16.86 -17.43
N ALA A 523 -4.10 -15.91 -18.02
CA ALA A 523 -3.58 -14.82 -18.84
C ALA A 523 -4.00 -13.45 -18.25
N PRO A 524 -3.18 -12.37 -18.41
CA PRO A 524 -3.48 -11.07 -17.81
C PRO A 524 -4.59 -10.29 -18.51
N ARG A 525 -4.91 -10.57 -19.78
CA ARG A 525 -5.86 -9.80 -20.61
C ARG A 525 -6.90 -10.67 -21.28
N ILE A 526 -8.02 -10.07 -21.67
CA ILE A 526 -9.11 -10.74 -22.40
C ILE A 526 -8.82 -10.76 -23.88
N ASP A 527 -8.60 -9.58 -24.48
CA ASP A 527 -8.35 -9.40 -25.92
C ASP A 527 -7.41 -8.20 -26.21
N ASP A 528 -7.17 -7.91 -27.49
CA ASP A 528 -6.33 -6.79 -27.94
C ASP A 528 -6.94 -5.39 -27.73
N SER A 529 -8.23 -5.27 -27.43
CA SER A 529 -8.90 -3.98 -27.23
C SER A 529 -8.49 -3.32 -25.90
N ASP A 530 -7.96 -4.09 -24.96
CA ASP A 530 -7.46 -3.59 -23.67
C ASP A 530 -6.09 -2.85 -23.79
N LYS A 531 -5.58 -2.62 -24.99
CA LYS A 531 -4.32 -1.89 -25.28
C LYS A 531 -4.41 -0.38 -25.08
N ALA A 532 -5.62 0.19 -24.93
CA ALA A 532 -5.83 1.64 -25.00
C ALA A 532 -5.28 2.43 -23.79
N ASP A 533 -5.00 1.79 -22.66
CA ASP A 533 -4.60 2.45 -21.41
C ASP A 533 -3.10 2.36 -21.05
N SER A 534 -2.27 1.65 -21.81
CA SER A 534 -0.84 1.59 -21.54
C SER A 534 -0.06 2.60 -22.36
N ALA A 535 0.46 3.65 -21.71
CA ALA A 535 1.24 4.73 -22.31
C ALA A 535 2.69 4.34 -22.72
N ASP A 536 3.12 3.12 -22.49
CA ASP A 536 4.49 2.66 -22.80
C ASP A 536 4.54 1.96 -24.17
N LYS A 537 5.13 2.64 -25.14
CA LYS A 537 5.26 2.20 -26.55
C LYS A 537 6.26 1.06 -26.78
N ASP A 538 7.02 0.64 -25.78
CA ASP A 538 8.06 -0.40 -25.89
C ASP A 538 7.65 -1.76 -25.29
N GLU A 539 6.40 -1.93 -24.84
CA GLU A 539 5.95 -3.18 -24.27
C GLU A 539 5.58 -4.23 -25.35
N ARG A 540 6.13 -5.43 -25.17
CA ARG A 540 5.75 -6.61 -25.94
C ARG A 540 4.24 -6.88 -25.83
N PRO A 541 3.54 -7.26 -26.92
CA PRO A 541 2.15 -7.69 -26.86
C PRO A 541 1.97 -8.83 -25.84
N SER A 542 1.01 -8.66 -24.93
CA SER A 542 0.65 -9.66 -23.92
C SER A 542 -0.20 -10.75 -24.57
N ALA A 543 -0.06 -11.99 -24.14
CA ALA A 543 -0.96 -13.07 -24.55
C ALA A 543 -2.38 -12.78 -24.01
N THR A 544 -3.36 -12.79 -24.90
CA THR A 544 -4.77 -12.68 -24.51
C THR A 544 -5.36 -14.05 -24.22
N VAL A 545 -6.40 -14.11 -23.38
CA VAL A 545 -7.01 -15.39 -23.01
C VAL A 545 -7.69 -16.05 -24.21
N GLU A 546 -8.26 -15.27 -25.11
CA GLU A 546 -8.93 -15.77 -26.32
C GLU A 546 -7.93 -16.32 -27.34
N GLU A 547 -6.80 -15.61 -27.58
CA GLU A 547 -5.73 -16.09 -28.43
C GLU A 547 -5.07 -17.36 -27.89
N LEU A 548 -4.83 -17.40 -26.57
CA LEU A 548 -4.32 -18.60 -25.91
C LEU A 548 -5.26 -19.78 -26.10
N TYR A 549 -6.55 -19.59 -25.86
CA TYR A 549 -7.56 -20.64 -26.05
C TYR A 549 -7.53 -21.16 -27.49
N ALA A 550 -7.59 -20.26 -28.49
CA ALA A 550 -7.58 -20.61 -29.90
C ALA A 550 -6.31 -21.35 -30.32
N ARG A 551 -5.14 -20.94 -29.80
CA ARG A 551 -3.85 -21.59 -30.10
C ARG A 551 -3.75 -22.94 -29.41
N LEU A 552 -3.99 -23.00 -28.10
CA LEU A 552 -3.82 -24.23 -27.32
C LEU A 552 -4.75 -25.35 -27.74
N SER A 553 -5.96 -24.99 -28.21
CA SER A 553 -6.93 -25.95 -28.76
C SER A 553 -6.45 -26.65 -30.03
N ARG A 554 -5.57 -26.00 -30.81
CA ARG A 554 -5.03 -26.56 -32.06
C ARG A 554 -3.66 -27.21 -31.92
N ASP A 555 -2.85 -26.69 -30.99
CA ASP A 555 -1.43 -27.05 -30.87
C ASP A 555 -1.17 -27.87 -29.59
N GLN A 556 -0.64 -27.25 -28.54
CA GLN A 556 -0.03 -27.93 -27.38
C GLN A 556 -1.02 -28.77 -26.57
N LEU A 557 -2.28 -28.34 -26.46
CA LEU A 557 -3.32 -29.02 -25.67
C LEU A 557 -4.43 -29.62 -26.56
N ALA A 558 -4.13 -29.85 -27.85
CA ALA A 558 -5.02 -30.50 -28.78
C ALA A 558 -5.45 -31.87 -28.24
N GLY A 559 -6.75 -32.13 -28.20
CA GLY A 559 -7.31 -33.38 -27.67
C GLY A 559 -7.71 -33.36 -26.21
N LEU A 560 -7.39 -32.31 -25.45
CA LEU A 560 -7.91 -32.07 -24.12
C LEU A 560 -9.22 -31.25 -24.18
N ARG A 561 -10.08 -31.42 -23.18
CA ARG A 561 -11.34 -30.65 -23.05
C ARG A 561 -11.00 -29.32 -22.41
N LEU A 562 -10.98 -28.26 -23.21
CA LEU A 562 -10.63 -26.92 -22.76
C LEU A 562 -11.87 -26.08 -22.44
N GLY A 563 -11.85 -25.33 -21.35
CA GLY A 563 -12.83 -24.31 -21.01
C GLY A 563 -12.22 -22.92 -21.10
N LEU A 564 -13.06 -21.92 -21.44
CA LEU A 564 -12.68 -20.50 -21.49
C LEU A 564 -13.49 -19.71 -20.47
N MET A 565 -12.81 -18.88 -19.61
CA MET A 565 -13.48 -18.04 -18.63
C MET A 565 -12.83 -16.68 -18.50
N HIS A 566 -13.60 -15.62 -18.69
CA HIS A 566 -13.13 -14.23 -18.56
C HIS A 566 -14.24 -13.28 -18.07
N GLY A 567 -13.85 -12.04 -17.74
CA GLY A 567 -14.72 -11.04 -17.14
C GLY A 567 -15.98 -10.68 -17.95
N ARG A 568 -15.91 -10.76 -19.29
CA ARG A 568 -17.00 -10.38 -20.20
C ARG A 568 -18.10 -11.45 -20.37
N LEU A 569 -17.87 -12.68 -19.90
CA LEU A 569 -18.93 -13.70 -19.90
C LEU A 569 -20.06 -13.28 -18.96
N SER A 570 -21.28 -13.68 -19.29
CA SER A 570 -22.43 -13.52 -18.40
C SER A 570 -22.23 -14.30 -17.09
N ALA A 571 -22.97 -13.95 -16.04
CA ALA A 571 -22.92 -14.70 -14.78
C ALA A 571 -23.32 -16.17 -14.98
N GLU A 572 -24.35 -16.41 -15.79
CA GLU A 572 -24.85 -17.75 -16.11
C GLU A 572 -23.82 -18.58 -16.87
N ASP A 573 -23.10 -17.99 -17.84
CA ASP A 573 -22.04 -18.70 -18.59
C ASP A 573 -20.85 -19.03 -17.70
N LYS A 574 -20.46 -18.10 -16.81
CA LYS A 574 -19.39 -18.35 -15.82
C LYS A 574 -19.75 -19.52 -14.90
N ASP A 575 -20.99 -19.55 -14.42
CA ASP A 575 -21.47 -20.62 -13.54
C ASP A 575 -21.54 -21.96 -14.28
N ALA A 576 -21.98 -21.97 -15.54
CA ALA A 576 -22.01 -23.16 -16.39
C ALA A 576 -20.59 -23.74 -16.64
N VAL A 577 -19.63 -22.89 -17.02
CA VAL A 577 -18.23 -23.29 -17.21
C VAL A 577 -17.62 -23.84 -15.93
N MET A 578 -17.87 -23.19 -14.80
CA MET A 578 -17.36 -23.66 -13.51
C MET A 578 -18.02 -24.95 -13.03
N ALA A 579 -19.31 -25.14 -13.30
CA ALA A 579 -20.02 -26.39 -13.00
C ALA A 579 -19.43 -27.55 -13.83
N ALA A 580 -19.21 -27.35 -15.14
CA ALA A 580 -18.57 -28.30 -16.02
C ALA A 580 -17.12 -28.65 -15.59
N PHE A 581 -16.36 -27.64 -15.13
CA PHE A 581 -15.02 -27.86 -14.62
C PHE A 581 -15.02 -28.66 -13.32
N ARG A 582 -15.94 -28.40 -12.37
CA ARG A 582 -16.10 -29.21 -11.16
C ARG A 582 -16.58 -30.63 -11.46
N ALA A 583 -17.45 -30.79 -12.45
CA ALA A 583 -17.93 -32.10 -12.92
C ALA A 583 -16.87 -32.92 -13.67
N ARG A 584 -15.65 -32.36 -13.86
CA ARG A 584 -14.57 -32.96 -14.65
C ARG A 584 -14.93 -33.15 -16.14
N GLU A 585 -15.82 -32.33 -16.66
CA GLU A 585 -16.15 -32.26 -18.09
C GLU A 585 -15.14 -31.41 -18.86
N ILE A 586 -14.42 -30.55 -18.15
CA ILE A 586 -13.30 -29.71 -18.63
C ILE A 586 -12.03 -30.14 -17.92
N ASP A 587 -10.97 -30.40 -18.69
CA ASP A 587 -9.64 -30.81 -18.17
C ASP A 587 -8.77 -29.61 -17.81
N VAL A 588 -8.77 -28.57 -18.67
CA VAL A 588 -7.97 -27.36 -18.45
C VAL A 588 -8.84 -26.13 -18.65
N LEU A 589 -8.84 -25.26 -17.64
CA LEU A 589 -9.56 -23.98 -17.68
C LEU A 589 -8.59 -22.86 -18.04
N ILE A 590 -8.79 -22.24 -19.22
CA ILE A 590 -8.04 -21.06 -19.67
C ILE A 590 -8.82 -19.81 -19.23
N CYS A 591 -8.21 -18.93 -18.47
CA CYS A 591 -8.94 -17.84 -17.81
C CYS A 591 -8.09 -16.59 -17.56
N THR A 592 -8.76 -15.49 -17.21
CA THR A 592 -8.13 -14.29 -16.63
C THR A 592 -8.15 -14.38 -15.11
N THR A 593 -7.81 -13.28 -14.40
CA THR A 593 -7.87 -13.16 -12.95
C THR A 593 -9.25 -13.39 -12.32
N VAL A 594 -10.29 -13.57 -13.12
CA VAL A 594 -11.67 -13.87 -12.63
C VAL A 594 -11.71 -15.08 -11.70
N ILE A 595 -10.72 -15.99 -11.78
CA ILE A 595 -10.61 -17.13 -10.86
C ILE A 595 -10.07 -16.76 -9.46
N GLU A 596 -9.60 -15.52 -9.25
CA GLU A 596 -9.26 -15.04 -7.90
C GLU A 596 -10.46 -15.15 -6.95
N VAL A 597 -11.68 -15.12 -7.51
CA VAL A 597 -12.92 -15.11 -6.76
C VAL A 597 -13.52 -16.51 -6.62
N GLY A 598 -13.26 -17.14 -5.48
CA GLY A 598 -14.21 -17.99 -4.78
C GLY A 598 -14.49 -19.42 -5.27
N VAL A 599 -13.81 -19.99 -6.27
CA VAL A 599 -14.14 -21.36 -6.69
C VAL A 599 -13.14 -22.39 -6.22
N ASP A 600 -13.61 -23.38 -5.46
CA ASP A 600 -12.81 -24.50 -4.98
C ASP A 600 -12.94 -25.69 -5.94
N VAL A 601 -11.80 -26.16 -6.48
CA VAL A 601 -11.71 -27.38 -7.30
C VAL A 601 -10.56 -28.24 -6.77
N PRO A 602 -10.84 -29.18 -5.84
CA PRO A 602 -9.80 -29.99 -5.20
C PRO A 602 -8.96 -30.82 -6.16
N ASN A 603 -9.52 -31.16 -7.35
CA ASN A 603 -8.85 -31.94 -8.38
C ASN A 603 -7.87 -31.13 -9.25
N ALA A 604 -7.81 -29.80 -9.10
CA ALA A 604 -6.89 -28.95 -9.86
C ALA A 604 -5.50 -28.93 -9.20
N THR A 605 -4.51 -29.48 -9.86
CA THR A 605 -3.14 -29.69 -9.33
C THR A 605 -2.07 -28.89 -10.06
N VAL A 606 -2.36 -28.37 -11.25
CA VAL A 606 -1.40 -27.58 -12.01
C VAL A 606 -1.97 -26.22 -12.39
N MET A 607 -1.14 -25.19 -12.25
CA MET A 607 -1.45 -23.84 -12.71
C MET A 607 -0.26 -23.29 -13.49
N LEU A 608 -0.52 -22.76 -14.68
CA LEU A 608 0.44 -22.01 -15.48
C LEU A 608 -0.04 -20.57 -15.64
N VAL A 609 0.72 -19.63 -15.12
CA VAL A 609 0.43 -18.18 -15.24
C VAL A 609 1.32 -17.63 -16.37
N MET A 610 0.70 -17.14 -17.43
CA MET A 610 1.38 -16.52 -18.57
C MET A 610 1.60 -15.03 -18.29
N ASP A 611 2.72 -14.48 -18.79
CA ASP A 611 3.14 -13.10 -18.54
C ASP A 611 3.04 -12.73 -17.03
N ALA A 612 3.58 -13.62 -16.18
CA ALA A 612 3.45 -13.54 -14.72
C ALA A 612 4.04 -12.24 -14.13
N ASP A 613 4.97 -11.59 -14.85
CA ASP A 613 5.54 -10.28 -14.50
C ASP A 613 4.52 -9.13 -14.53
N ARG A 614 3.37 -9.32 -15.14
CA ARG A 614 2.28 -8.32 -15.18
C ARG A 614 1.31 -8.40 -13.99
N PHE A 615 1.45 -9.41 -13.16
CA PHE A 615 0.65 -9.59 -11.94
C PHE A 615 1.38 -9.04 -10.72
N GLY A 616 0.62 -8.52 -9.76
CA GLY A 616 1.13 -8.19 -8.43
C GLY A 616 1.48 -9.44 -7.62
N ILE A 617 2.34 -9.29 -6.61
CA ILE A 617 2.74 -10.39 -5.71
C ILE A 617 1.50 -11.02 -5.05
N SER A 618 0.63 -10.18 -4.49
CA SER A 618 -0.60 -10.60 -3.83
C SER A 618 -1.53 -11.38 -4.78
N GLN A 619 -1.65 -10.95 -6.05
CA GLN A 619 -2.44 -11.66 -7.06
C GLN A 619 -1.86 -13.04 -7.39
N LEU A 620 -0.54 -13.13 -7.60
CA LEU A 620 0.12 -14.41 -7.85
C LEU A 620 -0.04 -15.37 -6.67
N HIS A 621 0.02 -14.86 -5.44
CA HIS A 621 -0.22 -15.64 -4.23
C HIS A 621 -1.66 -16.15 -4.15
N GLN A 622 -2.66 -15.32 -4.44
CA GLN A 622 -4.07 -15.72 -4.48
C GLN A 622 -4.33 -16.76 -5.56
N LEU A 623 -3.78 -16.57 -6.76
CA LEU A 623 -3.88 -17.54 -7.86
C LEU A 623 -3.27 -18.88 -7.45
N ARG A 624 -2.04 -18.87 -6.88
CA ARG A 624 -1.40 -20.09 -6.36
C ARG A 624 -2.28 -20.82 -5.35
N GLY A 625 -2.98 -20.10 -4.49
CA GLY A 625 -3.92 -20.66 -3.51
C GLY A 625 -5.15 -21.36 -4.09
N ARG A 626 -5.40 -21.26 -5.42
CA ARG A 626 -6.52 -21.93 -6.11
C ARG A 626 -6.24 -23.39 -6.46
N ILE A 627 -5.00 -23.83 -6.39
CA ILE A 627 -4.60 -25.23 -6.51
C ILE A 627 -4.14 -25.78 -5.14
N GLY A 628 -3.86 -27.08 -5.07
CA GLY A 628 -3.36 -27.70 -3.84
C GLY A 628 -4.40 -27.82 -2.72
N ARG A 629 -5.69 -27.90 -3.05
CA ARG A 629 -6.79 -28.07 -2.09
C ARG A 629 -7.19 -29.52 -1.89
N GLY A 630 -6.65 -30.45 -2.70
CA GLY A 630 -6.81 -31.89 -2.57
C GLY A 630 -5.59 -32.57 -1.96
N GLU A 631 -5.59 -33.91 -2.02
CA GLU A 631 -4.52 -34.76 -1.48
C GLU A 631 -3.29 -34.90 -2.38
N HIS A 632 -3.36 -34.37 -3.62
CA HIS A 632 -2.32 -34.50 -4.62
C HIS A 632 -1.30 -33.35 -4.53
N ALA A 633 -0.04 -33.67 -4.85
CA ALA A 633 1.00 -32.65 -4.98
C ALA A 633 0.67 -31.69 -6.13
N SER A 634 0.84 -30.41 -5.90
CA SER A 634 0.43 -29.38 -6.86
C SER A 634 1.59 -28.48 -7.26
N ILE A 635 1.55 -27.96 -8.49
CA ILE A 635 2.60 -27.14 -9.06
C ILE A 635 2.03 -25.85 -9.69
N CYS A 636 2.65 -24.73 -9.33
CA CYS A 636 2.38 -23.41 -9.92
C CYS A 636 3.58 -22.96 -10.74
N LEU A 637 3.38 -22.68 -12.04
CA LEU A 637 4.39 -22.30 -12.99
C LEU A 637 4.17 -20.83 -13.40
N LEU A 638 5.15 -19.96 -13.13
CA LEU A 638 5.08 -18.53 -13.43
C LEU A 638 5.91 -18.22 -14.66
N ALA A 639 5.28 -18.22 -15.84
CA ALA A 639 5.97 -17.98 -17.11
C ALA A 639 6.12 -16.48 -17.39
N SER A 640 7.34 -16.06 -17.70
CA SER A 640 7.66 -14.67 -18.03
C SER A 640 8.82 -14.59 -19.02
N TRP A 641 8.85 -13.50 -19.77
CA TRP A 641 9.94 -13.20 -20.74
C TRP A 641 10.94 -12.16 -20.23
N VAL A 642 10.78 -11.70 -18.99
CA VAL A 642 11.75 -10.78 -18.38
C VAL A 642 13.02 -11.51 -17.96
N SER A 643 14.13 -10.77 -17.82
CA SER A 643 15.36 -11.32 -17.25
C SER A 643 15.18 -11.64 -15.77
N PRO A 644 15.75 -12.74 -15.24
CA PRO A 644 15.80 -13.03 -13.80
C PRO A 644 16.38 -11.89 -12.97
N GLU A 645 17.37 -11.18 -13.51
CA GLU A 645 18.07 -10.05 -12.88
C GLU A 645 17.23 -8.75 -12.84
N SER A 646 16.16 -8.67 -13.61
CA SER A 646 15.26 -7.51 -13.61
C SER A 646 14.49 -7.41 -12.28
N ARG A 647 13.95 -6.23 -11.98
CA ARG A 647 13.08 -6.04 -10.80
C ARG A 647 11.91 -7.03 -10.82
N ALA A 648 11.22 -7.16 -11.96
CA ALA A 648 10.12 -8.11 -12.13
C ALA A 648 10.59 -9.58 -12.00
N GLY A 649 11.79 -9.93 -12.54
CA GLY A 649 12.36 -11.27 -12.40
C GLY A 649 12.68 -11.63 -10.96
N ARG A 650 13.30 -10.73 -10.19
CA ARG A 650 13.53 -10.93 -8.75
C ARG A 650 12.23 -11.11 -7.97
N ARG A 651 11.19 -10.35 -8.30
CA ARG A 651 9.84 -10.49 -7.73
C ARG A 651 9.26 -11.89 -7.96
N LEU A 652 9.30 -12.39 -9.20
CA LEU A 652 8.82 -13.73 -9.52
C LEU A 652 9.64 -14.82 -8.80
N SER A 653 10.95 -14.63 -8.67
CA SER A 653 11.82 -15.53 -7.92
C SER A 653 11.46 -15.53 -6.42
N ALA A 654 11.13 -14.39 -5.85
CA ALA A 654 10.68 -14.27 -4.46
C ALA A 654 9.35 -15.00 -4.26
N VAL A 655 8.35 -14.84 -5.14
CA VAL A 655 7.08 -15.58 -5.08
C VAL A 655 7.30 -17.09 -5.20
N ALA A 656 8.27 -17.52 -6.01
CA ALA A 656 8.62 -18.93 -6.14
C ALA A 656 9.37 -19.49 -4.91
N GLY A 657 10.11 -18.64 -4.19
CA GLY A 657 10.97 -19.02 -3.07
C GLY A 657 10.26 -19.21 -1.74
N THR A 658 9.09 -18.57 -1.53
CA THR A 658 8.36 -18.66 -0.27
C THR A 658 6.89 -19.05 -0.47
N LEU A 659 6.36 -19.78 0.51
CA LEU A 659 4.93 -20.09 0.63
C LEU A 659 4.23 -19.18 1.65
N ASP A 660 4.98 -18.44 2.46
CA ASP A 660 4.44 -17.55 3.48
C ASP A 660 3.86 -16.28 2.83
N GLY A 661 2.55 -16.15 2.86
CA GLY A 661 1.85 -15.00 2.30
C GLY A 661 2.12 -13.70 3.06
N PHE A 662 2.49 -13.76 4.35
CA PHE A 662 2.86 -12.56 5.11
C PHE A 662 4.22 -12.02 4.64
N GLU A 663 5.19 -12.91 4.40
CA GLU A 663 6.47 -12.53 3.81
C GLU A 663 6.28 -11.93 2.41
N LEU A 664 5.40 -12.52 1.59
CA LEU A 664 5.06 -11.98 0.27
C LEU A 664 4.34 -10.64 0.35
N ALA A 665 3.48 -10.43 1.34
CA ALA A 665 2.81 -9.15 1.54
C ALA A 665 3.79 -8.05 1.97
N ASP A 666 4.77 -8.36 2.83
CA ASP A 666 5.84 -7.43 3.20
C ASP A 666 6.73 -7.09 1.98
N LEU A 667 7.03 -8.07 1.10
CA LEU A 667 7.74 -7.83 -0.16
C LEU A 667 6.93 -6.98 -1.14
N ASP A 668 5.61 -7.21 -1.26
CA ASP A 668 4.73 -6.40 -2.11
C ASP A 668 4.68 -4.94 -1.64
N LEU A 669 4.64 -4.74 -0.31
CA LEU A 669 4.70 -3.42 0.30
C LEU A 669 6.03 -2.70 -0.04
N GLN A 670 7.16 -3.40 0.07
CA GLN A 670 8.48 -2.84 -0.27
C GLN A 670 8.62 -2.48 -1.75
N GLU A 671 7.96 -3.22 -2.63
CA GLU A 671 8.00 -2.98 -4.07
C GLU A 671 7.06 -1.86 -4.54
N ARG A 672 5.93 -1.66 -3.86
CA ARG A 672 5.01 -0.57 -4.15
C ARG A 672 5.59 0.75 -3.63
N ARG A 673 5.42 1.83 -4.38
CA ARG A 673 5.67 3.17 -3.83
C ARG A 673 4.57 3.46 -2.80
N GLU A 674 4.92 4.11 -1.70
CA GLU A 674 3.98 4.43 -0.60
C GLU A 674 2.68 5.09 -1.06
N GLY A 675 2.74 5.95 -2.09
CA GLY A 675 1.57 6.56 -2.69
C GLY A 675 0.61 5.58 -3.38
N ASP A 676 1.07 4.37 -3.71
CA ASP A 676 0.23 3.33 -4.32
C ASP A 676 -0.46 2.47 -3.25
N VAL A 677 0.11 2.38 -2.05
CA VAL A 677 -0.45 1.63 -0.90
C VAL A 677 -1.63 2.38 -0.28
N LEU A 678 -1.53 3.71 -0.21
CA LEU A 678 -2.58 4.58 0.34
C LEU A 678 -3.60 5.03 -0.73
N GLY A 679 -3.56 4.43 -1.92
CA GLY A 679 -4.47 4.71 -3.02
C GLY A 679 -4.29 6.11 -3.61
N ARG A 680 -3.61 6.22 -4.73
CA ARG A 680 -3.83 7.36 -5.64
C ARG A 680 -5.24 7.24 -6.18
N SER A 681 -6.18 7.76 -5.43
CA SER A 681 -7.58 7.62 -5.78
C SER A 681 -7.97 8.48 -6.97
N GLN A 682 -8.93 8.00 -7.67
CA GLN A 682 -9.72 8.70 -8.67
C GLN A 682 -10.55 9.87 -8.10
N SER A 683 -10.46 10.18 -6.80
CA SER A 683 -11.13 11.31 -6.14
C SER A 683 -10.13 12.20 -5.41
N GLY A 684 -9.78 13.31 -5.98
CA GLY A 684 -8.85 14.40 -5.71
C GLY A 684 -8.44 14.86 -4.30
N ARG A 685 -8.56 14.08 -3.22
CA ARG A 685 -8.13 14.46 -1.86
C ARG A 685 -7.63 13.25 -1.06
N ALA A 686 -6.48 12.71 -1.45
CA ALA A 686 -5.80 11.66 -0.67
C ALA A 686 -5.14 12.24 0.59
N ILE A 687 -5.22 11.52 1.72
CA ILE A 687 -4.32 11.75 2.84
C ILE A 687 -2.94 11.28 2.37
N THR A 688 -2.05 12.22 2.17
CA THR A 688 -0.67 11.90 1.85
C THR A 688 0.10 11.98 3.15
N LEU A 689 0.59 10.86 3.64
CA LEU A 689 1.63 10.85 4.68
C LEU A 689 2.82 11.61 4.12
N ARG A 690 3.33 12.58 4.87
CA ARG A 690 4.36 13.51 4.38
C ARG A 690 5.76 13.00 4.66
N LEU A 691 5.99 12.46 5.85
CA LEU A 691 7.27 11.97 6.34
C LEU A 691 7.23 10.52 6.79
N LEU A 692 6.07 10.06 7.27
CA LEU A 692 5.89 8.70 7.74
C LEU A 692 5.89 7.71 6.57
N SER A 693 6.80 6.72 6.64
CA SER A 693 6.91 5.61 5.71
C SER A 693 6.36 4.34 6.36
N LEU A 694 5.39 3.69 5.72
CA LEU A 694 4.83 2.42 6.21
C LEU A 694 5.85 1.28 6.20
N ILE A 695 6.88 1.42 5.37
CA ILE A 695 7.94 0.44 5.18
C ILE A 695 9.05 0.65 6.20
N ASP A 696 9.61 1.88 6.23
CA ASP A 696 10.83 2.18 6.98
C ASP A 696 10.54 2.48 8.46
N HIS A 697 9.34 2.98 8.78
CA HIS A 697 8.97 3.45 10.11
C HIS A 697 8.07 2.48 10.89
N ARG A 698 8.18 1.16 10.64
CA ARG A 698 7.37 0.14 11.33
C ARG A 698 7.44 0.29 12.86
N HIS A 699 8.64 0.41 13.42
CA HIS A 699 8.85 0.55 14.87
C HIS A 699 8.25 1.86 15.41
N VAL A 700 8.22 2.93 14.60
CA VAL A 700 7.61 4.22 14.97
C VAL A 700 6.09 4.07 15.07
N ILE A 701 5.47 3.37 14.10
CA ILE A 701 4.02 3.13 14.06
C ILE A 701 3.59 2.27 15.25
N GLU A 702 4.34 1.20 15.56
CA GLU A 702 4.06 0.33 16.70
C GLU A 702 4.20 1.07 18.03
N ALA A 703 5.26 1.88 18.20
CA ALA A 703 5.48 2.69 19.39
C ALA A 703 4.41 3.78 19.58
N ALA A 704 4.02 4.45 18.49
CA ALA A 704 2.94 5.44 18.50
C ALA A 704 1.60 4.82 18.89
N ARG A 705 1.30 3.61 18.39
CA ARG A 705 0.08 2.87 18.75
C ARG A 705 0.04 2.53 20.24
N GLU A 706 1.12 1.93 20.74
CA GLU A 706 1.24 1.57 22.18
C GLU A 706 1.06 2.80 23.06
N PHE A 707 1.69 3.92 22.70
CA PHE A 707 1.55 5.18 23.42
C PHE A 707 0.10 5.69 23.38
N CYS A 708 -0.56 5.72 22.22
CA CYS A 708 -1.92 6.22 22.10
C CYS A 708 -2.93 5.40 22.90
N GLU A 709 -2.78 4.05 22.92
CA GLU A 709 -3.63 3.19 23.76
C GLU A 709 -3.45 3.50 25.25
N GLN A 710 -2.21 3.65 25.72
CA GLN A 710 -1.92 4.03 27.11
C GLN A 710 -2.42 5.45 27.44
N ALA A 711 -2.21 6.41 26.53
CA ALA A 711 -2.63 7.80 26.76
C ALA A 711 -4.15 7.97 26.77
N TYR A 712 -4.88 7.08 26.10
CA TYR A 712 -6.34 7.11 26.15
C TYR A 712 -6.88 6.76 27.55
N GLU A 713 -6.20 5.89 28.27
CA GLU A 713 -6.52 5.55 29.67
C GLU A 713 -6.13 6.69 30.64
N ASP A 714 -5.06 7.42 30.31
CA ASP A 714 -4.50 8.53 31.10
C ASP A 714 -5.03 9.89 30.58
N GLN A 715 -6.13 10.40 31.04
CA GLN A 715 -6.82 11.62 30.57
C GLN A 715 -5.94 12.90 30.43
N ASP A 716 -4.66 12.88 30.80
CA ASP A 716 -3.81 14.08 30.95
C ASP A 716 -3.18 14.64 29.65
N SER A 717 -3.24 13.92 28.50
CA SER A 717 -2.52 14.30 27.27
C SER A 717 -3.43 14.57 26.06
N HIS A 718 -4.74 14.61 26.23
CA HIS A 718 -5.70 14.60 25.12
C HIS A 718 -5.66 15.86 24.24
N SER A 719 -5.35 17.03 24.78
CA SER A 719 -5.36 18.29 24.01
C SER A 719 -4.24 18.34 22.96
N GLY A 720 -3.03 17.95 23.31
CA GLY A 720 -1.89 17.91 22.38
C GLY A 720 -2.07 16.83 21.30
N LEU A 721 -2.54 15.64 21.69
CA LEU A 721 -2.81 14.53 20.78
C LEU A 721 -3.95 14.85 19.80
N ALA A 722 -4.98 15.56 20.26
CA ALA A 722 -6.07 16.03 19.41
C ALA A 722 -5.58 17.02 18.33
N LEU A 723 -4.59 17.88 18.64
CA LEU A 723 -3.97 18.78 17.67
C LEU A 723 -3.23 17.98 16.57
N LEU A 724 -2.45 16.97 16.95
CA LEU A 724 -1.76 16.10 15.99
C LEU A 724 -2.74 15.28 15.15
N ALA A 725 -3.87 14.87 15.72
CA ALA A 725 -4.90 14.09 15.04
C ALA A 725 -5.80 14.92 14.11
N ALA A 726 -5.87 16.24 14.29
CA ALA A 726 -6.76 17.10 13.52
C ALA A 726 -6.68 16.94 11.99
N PRO A 727 -5.49 16.73 11.36
CA PRO A 727 -5.38 16.44 9.94
C PRO A 727 -6.05 15.13 9.52
N PHE A 728 -6.25 14.19 10.43
CA PHE A 728 -6.75 12.83 10.20
C PHE A 728 -8.22 12.63 10.62
N THR A 729 -8.86 13.58 11.32
CA THR A 729 -10.20 13.43 11.90
C THR A 729 -11.36 13.88 11.00
N GLY A 730 -11.13 14.35 9.77
CA GLY A 730 -12.20 14.66 8.82
C GLY A 730 -12.87 13.36 8.33
N SER A 731 -14.22 13.27 8.39
CA SER A 731 -15.00 12.07 8.01
C SER A 731 -14.63 11.53 6.61
N GLU A 732 -14.44 12.39 5.62
CA GLU A 732 -14.00 12.02 4.27
C GLU A 732 -12.54 11.52 4.22
N ARG A 733 -11.71 11.85 5.22
CA ARG A 733 -10.28 11.50 5.25
C ARG A 733 -10.02 10.14 5.89
N ILE A 734 -10.79 9.78 6.91
CA ILE A 734 -10.71 8.45 7.54
C ILE A 734 -11.31 7.38 6.63
N GLU A 735 -12.44 7.69 5.96
CA GLU A 735 -13.05 6.82 4.94
C GLU A 735 -12.09 6.47 3.80
N PHE A 736 -11.06 7.28 3.60
CA PHE A 736 -10.10 7.10 2.53
C PHE A 736 -8.99 6.09 2.87
N LEU A 737 -8.57 6.02 4.13
CA LEU A 737 -7.65 4.99 4.62
C LEU A 737 -8.27 3.59 4.51
N ASP A 738 -9.60 3.51 4.56
CA ASP A 738 -10.36 2.27 4.45
C ASP A 738 -10.73 1.88 3.00
N LYS A 739 -10.57 2.79 2.04
CA LYS A 739 -10.85 2.54 0.61
C LYS A 739 -9.60 2.11 -0.19
N SER A 740 -8.42 2.16 0.39
CA SER A 740 -7.15 1.74 -0.20
C SER A 740 -6.78 0.32 0.24
#